data_8fc8f1f76002dc9ca50cc77f125fcd02
#
_entry.id   8fc8f1f76002dc9ca50cc77f125fcd02
#
_cell.length_a   1.000
_cell.length_b   1.000
_cell.length_c   1.000
_cell.angle_alpha   90.00
_cell.angle_beta   90.00
_cell.angle_gamma   90.00
#
_symmetry.space_group_name_H-M   'P 1'
#
loop_
_entity.id
_entity.type
_entity.pdbx_description
1 polymer ?
#
loop_
_entity_poly.entity_id
_entity_poly.type
_entity_poly.pdbx_seq_one_letter_code
_entity_poly.pdbx_strand_id
1 'polypeptide(L)'
;MSVLVLAGGGHSHALLLRRWAMRPEKRPDGLIILVSQCSTTLYSGMVPGLIAGRYSLDEVNIDLRRLADQAGVALVIATITGINLAERQLFLERRPALRFDCLSLNVGAITTASQSRCEGNTHELTPIKPLEPVLALLEREDRNPAPQSTWPPFAILGAGLAGLEVALALRQRWPARPLQLISKPGQPRPELAKAITAAGIKHCVVSDGEPTIEGPGLRCTGSQAPAWLAASGLPCCPQSGRVQTDATLQVHGHPELFATGDCAVVNGAVRPPSGVWAVRAAKPLARNLEAAGRGQPLHHWSPQTRALQLLGGHRQGTAVAWLLWGPWVLGPKGWLWNWKERIDRRFIRHFKTQSTMDYAAADPETMRCNGCAAKLPAHHLETALSRAGLQTLGSAPEDANPLPGSRAVSGQPLLQSVDGFPALISDPWLNARLTTLHACSDLWACGARVQAAQAVVTLPLGDAADQEWLLEQTLAGIQCALQPQQASLLGGHTLESRQAGSPPPSQDIQVILSVSGASPERPWPKRGLQAGDQLLISRALGTGVLFAAAMRGKTHPSDLDKALEQMSTSQHHLLEELLTLQKIHPNCIHAATDITGFGLLGHLGEMLGPTATPEHVRVTLQADAIPALPGALPLLESGLASSLAPANRRSWGLLDQGLVTLHLGNILVGSLQSQALLELLVDPQTCGPLLISVTSPLADALLQAESSPWTAIGSVALASS
;
A
#
# COMPACT_ATOMS: atom_id res chain seq x y z
N MET A 1 -1.89 28.72 8.42
CA MET A 1 -1.64 27.30 8.75
C MET A 1 -1.06 26.69 7.49
N SER A 2 0.22 26.49 7.49
CA SER A 2 0.96 26.00 6.32
C SER A 2 0.88 24.47 6.22
N VAL A 3 1.07 23.76 7.34
CA VAL A 3 1.06 22.28 7.39
C VAL A 3 0.02 21.77 8.38
N LEU A 4 -0.99 21.05 7.88
CA LEU A 4 -1.97 20.31 8.67
C LEU A 4 -1.70 18.82 8.58
N VAL A 5 -1.44 18.16 9.71
CA VAL A 5 -1.30 16.70 9.76
C VAL A 5 -2.54 16.04 10.36
N LEU A 6 -3.10 15.09 9.64
CA LEU A 6 -4.19 14.21 10.07
C LEU A 6 -3.59 12.87 10.51
N ALA A 7 -3.41 12.67 11.80
CA ALA A 7 -2.81 11.47 12.36
C ALA A 7 -3.88 10.38 12.59
N GLY A 8 -3.82 9.34 11.78
CA GLY A 8 -4.72 8.18 11.80
C GLY A 8 -5.83 8.22 10.76
N GLY A 9 -6.03 7.10 10.05
CA GLY A 9 -7.08 6.90 9.05
C GLY A 9 -8.46 6.58 9.63
N GLY A 10 -8.79 7.06 10.83
CA GLY A 10 -10.06 6.77 11.49
C GLY A 10 -11.27 7.40 10.79
N HIS A 11 -12.48 6.97 11.19
CA HIS A 11 -13.76 7.37 10.56
C HIS A 11 -13.99 8.89 10.49
N SER A 12 -13.51 9.65 11.49
CA SER A 12 -13.65 11.10 11.48
C SER A 12 -12.84 11.74 10.35
N HIS A 13 -11.60 11.28 10.16
CA HIS A 13 -10.75 11.76 9.07
C HIS A 13 -11.23 11.28 7.70
N ALA A 14 -11.69 10.03 7.57
CA ALA A 14 -12.27 9.56 6.31
C ALA A 14 -13.48 10.41 5.87
N LEU A 15 -14.37 10.77 6.79
CA LEU A 15 -15.50 11.65 6.53
C LEU A 15 -15.07 13.11 6.24
N LEU A 16 -14.00 13.57 6.88
CA LEU A 16 -13.37 14.87 6.63
C LEU A 16 -12.84 14.94 5.20
N LEU A 17 -12.04 13.96 4.79
CA LEU A 17 -11.51 13.85 3.42
C LEU A 17 -12.65 13.84 2.41
N ARG A 18 -13.67 13.00 2.63
CA ARG A 18 -14.84 12.98 1.76
C ARG A 18 -15.53 14.36 1.66
N ARG A 19 -15.62 15.10 2.78
CA ARG A 19 -16.19 16.45 2.76
C ARG A 19 -15.38 17.41 1.91
N TRP A 20 -14.05 17.37 2.00
CA TRP A 20 -13.16 18.22 1.22
C TRP A 20 -13.12 17.80 -0.25
N ALA A 21 -13.18 16.51 -0.56
CA ALA A 21 -13.34 16.02 -1.93
C ALA A 21 -14.62 16.53 -2.59
N MET A 22 -15.75 16.58 -1.85
CA MET A 22 -17.04 17.13 -2.34
C MET A 22 -17.10 18.65 -2.35
N ARG A 23 -16.26 19.32 -1.58
CA ARG A 23 -16.26 20.79 -1.39
C ARG A 23 -14.82 21.29 -1.26
N PRO A 24 -14.06 21.30 -2.35
CA PRO A 24 -12.66 21.72 -2.34
C PRO A 24 -12.47 23.14 -1.77
N GLU A 25 -13.43 24.02 -1.98
CA GLU A 25 -13.43 25.39 -1.45
C GLU A 25 -13.51 25.47 0.08
N LYS A 26 -13.82 24.39 0.77
CA LYS A 26 -13.83 24.29 2.23
C LYS A 26 -12.51 23.75 2.79
N ARG A 27 -11.72 23.09 1.95
CA ARG A 27 -10.42 22.57 2.35
C ARG A 27 -9.54 23.74 2.84
N PRO A 28 -8.86 23.63 3.98
CA PRO A 28 -7.85 24.63 4.37
C PRO A 28 -6.75 24.75 3.31
N ASP A 29 -6.23 25.97 3.16
CA ASP A 29 -5.06 26.19 2.30
C ASP A 29 -3.80 25.57 2.91
N GLY A 30 -2.78 25.36 2.09
CA GLY A 30 -1.50 24.76 2.49
C GLY A 30 -1.44 23.26 2.29
N LEU A 31 -0.38 22.68 2.82
CA LEU A 31 -0.08 21.26 2.74
C LEU A 31 -0.88 20.48 3.78
N ILE A 32 -1.66 19.52 3.35
CA ILE A 32 -2.40 18.62 4.24
C ILE A 32 -1.91 17.20 4.03
N ILE A 33 -1.58 16.52 5.14
CA ILE A 33 -1.00 15.19 5.14
C ILE A 33 -1.87 14.27 5.99
N LEU A 34 -2.34 13.16 5.43
CA LEU A 34 -2.93 12.05 6.19
C LEU A 34 -1.84 11.02 6.47
N VAL A 35 -1.61 10.71 7.74
CA VAL A 35 -0.75 9.59 8.14
C VAL A 35 -1.62 8.42 8.59
N SER A 36 -1.45 7.26 7.99
CA SER A 36 -2.18 6.04 8.33
C SER A 36 -1.27 4.82 8.25
N GLN A 37 -1.52 3.80 9.06
CA GLN A 37 -0.78 2.53 8.98
C GLN A 37 -1.12 1.74 7.71
N CYS A 38 -2.34 1.90 7.20
CA CYS A 38 -2.84 1.21 6.01
C CYS A 38 -3.46 2.20 5.03
N SER A 39 -3.48 1.83 3.76
CA SER A 39 -4.13 2.59 2.68
C SER A 39 -5.65 2.55 2.75
N THR A 40 -6.21 1.66 3.58
CA THR A 40 -7.64 1.48 3.79
C THR A 40 -8.02 1.56 5.26
N THR A 41 -9.30 1.79 5.53
CA THR A 41 -9.85 1.68 6.88
C THR A 41 -11.19 0.94 6.85
N LEU A 42 -11.40 0.06 7.85
CA LEU A 42 -12.60 -0.77 7.92
C LEU A 42 -13.76 0.00 8.59
N TYR A 43 -14.94 -0.09 8.00
CA TYR A 43 -16.13 0.43 8.62
C TYR A 43 -16.58 -0.47 9.78
N SER A 44 -16.37 -0.02 11.00
CA SER A 44 -16.59 -0.80 12.23
C SER A 44 -18.00 -1.34 12.39
N GLY A 45 -19.03 -0.68 11.81
CA GLY A 45 -20.42 -1.14 11.86
C GLY A 45 -20.68 -2.44 11.09
N MET A 46 -19.84 -2.76 10.10
CA MET A 46 -19.95 -3.97 9.28
C MET A 46 -18.95 -5.08 9.67
N VAL A 47 -18.00 -4.81 10.54
CA VAL A 47 -17.00 -5.80 10.99
C VAL A 47 -17.63 -7.11 11.53
N PRO A 48 -18.68 -7.10 12.36
CA PRO A 48 -19.30 -8.34 12.78
C PRO A 48 -19.89 -9.16 11.61
N GLY A 49 -20.41 -8.49 10.60
CA GLY A 49 -20.88 -9.13 9.37
C GLY A 49 -19.74 -9.74 8.53
N LEU A 50 -18.58 -9.07 8.48
CA LEU A 50 -17.35 -9.61 7.87
C LEU A 50 -16.87 -10.85 8.62
N ILE A 51 -16.80 -10.82 9.95
CA ILE A 51 -16.46 -11.98 10.78
C ILE A 51 -17.43 -13.15 10.53
N ALA A 52 -18.72 -12.86 10.35
CA ALA A 52 -19.76 -13.84 10.06
C ALA A 52 -19.71 -14.39 8.62
N GLY A 53 -18.85 -13.86 7.74
CA GLY A 53 -18.78 -14.22 6.32
C GLY A 53 -19.94 -13.68 5.47
N ARG A 54 -20.67 -12.67 5.94
CA ARG A 54 -21.78 -12.01 5.20
C ARG A 54 -21.31 -10.96 4.22
N TYR A 55 -20.18 -10.34 4.50
CA TYR A 55 -19.56 -9.30 3.68
C TYR A 55 -18.15 -9.74 3.32
N SER A 56 -17.71 -9.39 2.14
CA SER A 56 -16.32 -9.45 1.76
C SER A 56 -15.53 -8.29 2.38
N LEU A 57 -14.21 -8.41 2.42
CA LEU A 57 -13.34 -7.32 2.89
C LEU A 57 -13.57 -6.05 2.06
N ASP A 58 -13.75 -6.17 0.75
CA ASP A 58 -13.98 -5.06 -0.18
C ASP A 58 -15.29 -4.32 0.09
N GLU A 59 -16.33 -5.04 0.55
CA GLU A 59 -17.62 -4.41 0.86
C GLU A 59 -17.52 -3.48 2.07
N VAL A 60 -16.60 -3.74 3.00
CA VAL A 60 -16.49 -3.02 4.29
C VAL A 60 -15.31 -2.04 4.34
N ASN A 61 -14.41 -2.07 3.34
CA ASN A 61 -13.26 -1.19 3.25
C ASN A 61 -13.61 0.20 2.70
N ILE A 62 -12.94 1.20 3.25
CA ILE A 62 -12.90 2.58 2.77
C ILE A 62 -11.47 2.83 2.27
N ASP A 63 -11.32 3.15 1.00
CA ASP A 63 -10.05 3.48 0.37
C ASP A 63 -9.61 4.90 0.74
N LEU A 64 -8.61 5.00 1.63
CA LEU A 64 -8.06 6.27 2.10
C LEU A 64 -7.17 6.93 1.05
N ARG A 65 -6.46 6.16 0.23
CA ARG A 65 -5.60 6.70 -0.83
C ARG A 65 -6.42 7.49 -1.82
N ARG A 66 -7.48 6.88 -2.33
CA ARG A 66 -8.40 7.52 -3.24
C ARG A 66 -9.08 8.74 -2.63
N LEU A 67 -9.54 8.64 -1.37
CA LEU A 67 -10.15 9.79 -0.68
C LEU A 67 -9.16 10.93 -0.48
N ALA A 68 -7.91 10.62 -0.15
CA ALA A 68 -6.86 11.62 0.02
C ALA A 68 -6.56 12.33 -1.30
N ASP A 69 -6.38 11.58 -2.39
CA ASP A 69 -6.16 12.13 -3.73
C ASP A 69 -7.31 13.07 -4.15
N GLN A 70 -8.57 12.63 -4.00
CA GLN A 70 -9.76 13.44 -4.33
C GLN A 70 -9.89 14.69 -3.45
N ALA A 71 -9.40 14.62 -2.21
CA ALA A 71 -9.40 15.76 -1.29
C ALA A 71 -8.19 16.68 -1.47
N GLY A 72 -7.25 16.37 -2.35
CA GLY A 72 -5.99 17.09 -2.49
C GLY A 72 -5.13 17.00 -1.23
N VAL A 73 -5.07 15.82 -0.59
CA VAL A 73 -4.34 15.52 0.64
C VAL A 73 -3.27 14.48 0.36
N ALA A 74 -2.04 14.71 0.81
CA ALA A 74 -0.97 13.73 0.70
C ALA A 74 -1.21 12.57 1.66
N LEU A 75 -1.06 11.32 1.18
CA LEU A 75 -1.18 10.13 2.02
C LEU A 75 0.21 9.55 2.31
N VAL A 76 0.55 9.47 3.59
CA VAL A 76 1.76 8.83 4.10
C VAL A 76 1.39 7.55 4.83
N ILE A 77 1.84 6.42 4.32
CA ILE A 77 1.65 5.12 4.98
C ILE A 77 2.81 4.88 5.95
N ALA A 78 2.54 5.02 7.24
CA ALA A 78 3.53 4.86 8.30
C ALA A 78 2.88 4.61 9.66
N THR A 79 3.65 3.95 10.55
CA THR A 79 3.31 3.81 11.96
C THR A 79 3.75 5.06 12.73
N ILE A 80 2.82 5.66 13.48
CA ILE A 80 3.11 6.78 14.36
C ILE A 80 3.66 6.25 15.68
N THR A 81 4.80 6.78 16.12
CA THR A 81 5.50 6.33 17.33
C THR A 81 5.46 7.36 18.47
N GLY A 82 5.19 8.64 18.19
CA GLY A 82 5.12 9.68 19.20
C GLY A 82 4.96 11.08 18.63
N ILE A 83 4.93 12.07 19.53
CA ILE A 83 4.87 13.50 19.19
C ILE A 83 5.88 14.25 20.06
N ASN A 84 6.65 15.12 19.44
CA ASN A 84 7.38 16.18 20.14
C ASN A 84 6.53 17.46 20.12
N LEU A 85 5.91 17.80 21.24
CA LEU A 85 5.02 18.95 21.36
C LEU A 85 5.76 20.28 21.25
N ALA A 86 7.00 20.36 21.76
CA ALA A 86 7.82 21.58 21.74
C ALA A 86 8.26 21.94 20.32
N GLU A 87 8.73 20.95 19.56
CA GLU A 87 9.20 21.11 18.19
C GLU A 87 8.07 20.94 17.15
N ARG A 88 6.84 20.62 17.58
CA ARG A 88 5.69 20.33 16.71
C ARG A 88 6.00 19.28 15.65
N GLN A 89 6.54 18.14 16.08
CA GLN A 89 6.92 17.03 15.22
C GLN A 89 6.14 15.76 15.55
N LEU A 90 5.67 15.08 14.53
CA LEU A 90 5.06 13.75 14.60
C LEU A 90 6.12 12.71 14.20
N PHE A 91 6.47 11.81 15.11
CA PHE A 91 7.45 10.77 14.86
C PHE A 91 6.84 9.58 14.15
N LEU A 92 7.54 9.11 13.13
CA LEU A 92 7.15 7.96 12.32
C LEU A 92 8.22 6.86 12.42
N GLU A 93 7.78 5.61 12.35
CA GLU A 93 8.70 4.48 12.34
C GLU A 93 9.53 4.46 11.07
N ARG A 94 10.87 4.43 11.22
CA ARG A 94 11.85 4.32 10.11
C ARG A 94 11.74 5.41 9.04
N ARG A 95 11.21 6.57 9.40
CA ARG A 95 11.05 7.72 8.51
C ARG A 95 11.39 9.02 9.25
N PRO A 96 11.70 10.11 8.54
CA PRO A 96 11.82 11.42 9.15
C PRO A 96 10.54 11.84 9.85
N ALA A 97 10.67 12.64 10.89
CA ALA A 97 9.53 13.25 11.56
C ALA A 97 8.79 14.22 10.62
N LEU A 98 7.48 14.36 10.82
CA LEU A 98 6.68 15.34 10.11
C LEU A 98 6.47 16.57 11.00
N ARG A 99 6.83 17.73 10.53
CA ARG A 99 6.49 19.00 11.19
C ARG A 99 5.02 19.34 10.95
N PHE A 100 4.38 20.03 11.88
CA PHE A 100 3.00 20.47 11.75
C PHE A 100 2.78 21.85 12.42
N ASP A 101 1.92 22.67 11.82
CA ASP A 101 1.34 23.84 12.48
C ASP A 101 0.07 23.45 13.23
N CYS A 102 -0.67 22.49 12.68
CA CYS A 102 -1.87 21.93 13.28
C CYS A 102 -1.88 20.41 13.12
N LEU A 103 -2.26 19.70 14.19
CA LEU A 103 -2.34 18.24 14.21
C LEU A 103 -3.72 17.79 14.66
N SER A 104 -4.34 16.89 13.91
CA SER A 104 -5.60 16.23 14.28
C SER A 104 -5.40 14.76 14.53
N LEU A 105 -5.75 14.28 15.73
CA LEU A 105 -5.59 12.90 16.15
C LEU A 105 -6.89 12.11 15.95
N ASN A 106 -6.83 11.03 15.17
CA ASN A 106 -7.91 10.05 15.01
C ASN A 106 -7.35 8.63 14.84
N VAL A 107 -6.42 8.28 15.72
CA VAL A 107 -5.65 7.01 15.70
C VAL A 107 -6.39 5.82 16.28
N GLY A 108 -7.63 6.03 16.73
CA GLY A 108 -8.47 4.95 17.26
C GLY A 108 -8.05 4.47 18.65
N ALA A 109 -8.36 3.20 18.96
CA ALA A 109 -7.96 2.54 20.18
C ALA A 109 -7.47 1.13 19.88
N ILE A 110 -6.60 0.62 20.73
CA ILE A 110 -6.07 -0.74 20.68
C ILE A 110 -6.70 -1.59 21.80
N THR A 111 -6.72 -2.89 21.62
CA THR A 111 -7.05 -3.83 22.69
C THR A 111 -5.75 -4.21 23.38
N THR A 112 -5.63 -3.90 24.66
CA THR A 112 -4.42 -4.22 25.44
C THR A 112 -4.22 -5.72 25.52
N ALA A 113 -3.03 -6.19 25.18
CA ALA A 113 -2.59 -7.52 25.56
C ALA A 113 -2.39 -7.52 27.09
N SER A 114 -3.00 -8.47 27.80
CA SER A 114 -2.64 -8.70 29.20
C SER A 114 -1.21 -9.23 29.23
N GLN A 115 -0.35 -8.64 30.07
CA GLN A 115 1.00 -9.18 30.32
C GLN A 115 0.95 -10.45 31.17
N SER A 116 -0.21 -10.85 31.67
CA SER A 116 -0.38 -12.08 32.42
C SER A 116 -0.31 -13.27 31.46
N ARG A 117 0.87 -13.88 31.38
CA ARG A 117 1.01 -15.28 30.94
C ARG A 117 0.46 -16.13 32.08
N CYS A 118 -0.72 -16.71 31.87
CA CYS A 118 -1.20 -17.73 32.79
C CYS A 118 -0.25 -18.92 32.75
N GLU A 119 0.31 -19.29 33.89
CA GLU A 119 0.92 -20.60 34.07
C GLU A 119 -0.14 -21.67 33.75
N GLY A 120 0.06 -22.39 32.64
CA GLY A 120 -0.85 -23.44 32.15
C GLY A 120 -1.72 -23.09 30.95
N ASN A 121 -1.75 -21.85 30.45
CA ASN A 121 -2.45 -21.48 29.21
C ASN A 121 -1.53 -21.69 28.00
N THR A 122 -1.90 -22.63 27.13
CA THR A 122 -1.16 -22.95 25.89
C THR A 122 -1.48 -22.01 24.73
N HIS A 123 -2.53 -21.18 24.84
CA HIS A 123 -3.02 -20.34 23.75
C HIS A 123 -3.11 -18.86 24.14
N GLU A 124 -2.50 -18.01 23.33
CA GLU A 124 -2.63 -16.56 23.45
C GLU A 124 -3.89 -16.08 22.72
N LEU A 125 -4.68 -15.19 23.35
CA LEU A 125 -5.86 -14.60 22.72
C LEU A 125 -5.47 -13.46 21.79
N THR A 126 -5.92 -13.53 20.54
CA THR A 126 -5.72 -12.45 19.58
C THR A 126 -6.57 -11.23 19.95
N PRO A 127 -5.98 -10.04 20.08
CA PRO A 127 -6.72 -8.80 20.32
C PRO A 127 -7.68 -8.50 19.18
N ILE A 128 -8.92 -8.04 19.48
CA ILE A 128 -9.88 -7.67 18.41
C ILE A 128 -9.47 -6.41 17.64
N LYS A 129 -8.58 -5.60 18.19
CA LYS A 129 -8.01 -4.42 17.56
C LYS A 129 -6.47 -4.44 17.72
N PRO A 130 -5.73 -4.33 16.61
CA PRO A 130 -6.17 -4.19 15.21
C PRO A 130 -6.87 -5.45 14.66
N LEU A 131 -7.59 -5.31 13.52
CA LEU A 131 -8.45 -6.40 13.01
C LEU A 131 -7.69 -7.37 12.08
N GLU A 132 -6.60 -6.95 11.46
CA GLU A 132 -5.85 -7.75 10.49
C GLU A 132 -5.38 -9.11 11.07
N PRO A 133 -4.80 -9.18 12.28
CA PRO A 133 -4.45 -10.45 12.90
C PRO A 133 -5.67 -11.35 13.18
N VAL A 134 -6.84 -10.74 13.42
CA VAL A 134 -8.09 -11.49 13.63
C VAL A 134 -8.53 -12.16 12.32
N LEU A 135 -8.50 -11.44 11.21
CA LEU A 135 -8.85 -12.00 9.91
C LEU A 135 -7.92 -13.15 9.52
N ALA A 136 -6.61 -12.96 9.71
CA ALA A 136 -5.63 -14.03 9.47
C ALA A 136 -5.85 -15.26 10.36
N LEU A 137 -6.21 -15.05 11.65
CA LEU A 137 -6.59 -16.14 12.53
C LEU A 137 -7.83 -16.88 12.03
N LEU A 138 -8.90 -16.15 11.65
CA LEU A 138 -10.15 -16.76 11.17
C LEU A 138 -9.93 -17.56 9.87
N GLU A 139 -9.16 -17.04 8.93
CA GLU A 139 -8.81 -17.75 7.71
C GLU A 139 -7.99 -19.02 7.97
N ARG A 140 -7.05 -18.95 8.92
CA ARG A 140 -6.28 -20.15 9.33
C ARG A 140 -7.19 -21.21 9.92
N GLU A 141 -8.10 -20.81 10.80
CA GLU A 141 -9.06 -21.73 11.42
C GLU A 141 -10.01 -22.36 10.38
N ASP A 142 -10.48 -21.60 9.39
CA ASP A 142 -11.35 -22.09 8.32
C ASP A 142 -10.68 -23.16 7.43
N ARG A 143 -9.36 -23.16 7.33
CA ARG A 143 -8.61 -24.15 6.54
C ARG A 143 -8.48 -25.52 7.22
N ASN A 144 -8.97 -25.65 8.45
CA ASN A 144 -8.95 -26.93 9.17
C ASN A 144 -9.86 -27.95 8.47
N PRO A 145 -9.35 -29.09 7.97
CA PRO A 145 -10.15 -30.05 7.23
C PRO A 145 -11.07 -30.92 8.10
N ALA A 146 -10.87 -30.92 9.42
CA ALA A 146 -11.69 -31.73 10.34
C ALA A 146 -13.12 -31.17 10.48
N PRO A 147 -14.12 -32.00 10.84
CA PRO A 147 -15.46 -31.50 11.14
C PRO A 147 -15.45 -30.44 12.26
N GLN A 148 -16.19 -29.35 12.11
CA GLN A 148 -16.21 -28.24 13.07
C GLN A 148 -16.58 -28.65 14.51
N SER A 149 -17.37 -29.71 14.67
CA SER A 149 -17.76 -30.26 15.98
C SER A 149 -16.59 -30.87 16.76
N THR A 150 -15.51 -31.24 16.08
CA THR A 150 -14.29 -31.79 16.67
C THR A 150 -13.19 -30.76 16.90
N TRP A 151 -13.42 -29.52 16.48
CA TRP A 151 -12.44 -28.44 16.68
C TRP A 151 -12.35 -28.06 18.15
N PRO A 152 -11.18 -27.62 18.61
CA PRO A 152 -11.05 -27.12 19.97
C PRO A 152 -11.98 -25.92 20.17
N PRO A 153 -12.49 -25.73 21.42
CA PRO A 153 -13.32 -24.60 21.75
C PRO A 153 -12.66 -23.27 21.34
N PHE A 154 -13.45 -22.35 20.78
CA PHE A 154 -12.95 -21.02 20.45
C PHE A 154 -13.42 -20.02 21.51
N ALA A 155 -12.47 -19.36 22.16
CA ALA A 155 -12.75 -18.47 23.28
C ALA A 155 -12.97 -17.01 22.84
N ILE A 156 -13.95 -16.35 23.42
CA ILE A 156 -14.18 -14.91 23.30
C ILE A 156 -14.14 -14.30 24.69
N LEU A 157 -13.09 -13.55 25.00
CA LEU A 157 -12.93 -12.90 26.29
C LEU A 157 -13.51 -11.48 26.25
N GLY A 158 -14.60 -11.27 27.00
CA GLY A 158 -15.31 -10.01 27.11
C GLY A 158 -16.73 -10.07 26.55
N ALA A 159 -17.73 -9.88 27.44
CA ALA A 159 -19.15 -9.89 27.09
C ALA A 159 -19.77 -8.48 27.01
N GLY A 160 -18.97 -7.46 26.69
CA GLY A 160 -19.46 -6.16 26.23
C GLY A 160 -20.16 -6.29 24.87
N LEU A 161 -20.80 -5.21 24.39
CA LEU A 161 -21.56 -5.26 23.13
C LEU A 161 -20.74 -5.78 21.94
N ALA A 162 -19.48 -5.37 21.82
CA ALA A 162 -18.58 -5.84 20.77
C ALA A 162 -18.32 -7.34 20.86
N GLY A 163 -17.98 -7.86 22.06
CA GLY A 163 -17.73 -9.29 22.26
C GLY A 163 -18.97 -10.16 22.03
N LEU A 164 -20.15 -9.66 22.40
CA LEU A 164 -21.42 -10.32 22.11
C LEU A 164 -21.69 -10.41 20.60
N GLU A 165 -21.49 -9.32 19.89
CA GLU A 165 -21.70 -9.25 18.44
C GLU A 165 -20.71 -10.17 17.70
N VAL A 166 -19.45 -10.20 18.15
CA VAL A 166 -18.42 -11.12 17.65
C VAL A 166 -18.79 -12.58 17.94
N ALA A 167 -19.26 -12.90 19.15
CA ALA A 167 -19.65 -14.27 19.50
C ALA A 167 -20.82 -14.78 18.63
N LEU A 168 -21.83 -13.94 18.38
CA LEU A 168 -22.94 -14.26 17.49
C LEU A 168 -22.50 -14.35 16.02
N ALA A 169 -21.56 -13.52 15.59
CA ALA A 169 -20.96 -13.59 14.25
C ALA A 169 -20.17 -14.88 14.04
N LEU A 170 -19.36 -15.27 15.02
CA LEU A 170 -18.60 -16.53 14.96
C LEU A 170 -19.51 -17.77 14.99
N ARG A 171 -20.62 -17.76 15.73
CA ARG A 171 -21.61 -18.82 15.67
C ARG A 171 -22.23 -18.98 14.27
N GLN A 172 -22.40 -17.88 13.55
CA GLN A 172 -22.84 -17.93 12.17
C GLN A 172 -21.75 -18.50 11.24
N ARG A 173 -20.49 -18.06 11.41
CA ARG A 173 -19.34 -18.56 10.64
C ARG A 173 -19.08 -20.04 10.88
N TRP A 174 -19.17 -20.47 12.14
CA TRP A 174 -18.93 -21.85 12.59
C TRP A 174 -20.15 -22.43 13.31
N PRO A 175 -21.15 -22.95 12.59
CA PRO A 175 -22.41 -23.43 13.17
C PRO A 175 -22.24 -24.57 14.18
N ALA A 176 -21.26 -25.45 13.99
CA ALA A 176 -21.07 -26.65 14.83
C ALA A 176 -19.89 -26.56 15.79
N ARG A 177 -19.00 -25.53 15.67
CA ARG A 177 -17.82 -25.39 16.56
C ARG A 177 -18.24 -25.05 17.99
N PRO A 178 -17.62 -25.66 19.02
CA PRO A 178 -17.78 -25.20 20.39
C PRO A 178 -17.28 -23.76 20.57
N LEU A 179 -18.14 -22.85 21.04
CA LEU A 179 -17.79 -21.44 21.33
C LEU A 179 -17.97 -21.17 22.81
N GLN A 180 -17.04 -20.42 23.39
CA GLN A 180 -17.04 -20.03 24.80
C GLN A 180 -16.96 -18.52 24.94
N LEU A 181 -17.98 -17.89 25.53
CA LEU A 181 -17.96 -16.47 25.90
C LEU A 181 -17.60 -16.32 27.37
N ILE A 182 -16.54 -15.60 27.66
CA ILE A 182 -16.02 -15.42 29.01
C ILE A 182 -16.26 -13.97 29.44
N SER A 183 -16.86 -13.79 30.62
CA SER A 183 -17.20 -12.47 31.13
C SER A 183 -16.92 -12.29 32.65
N LYS A 184 -16.89 -11.04 33.09
CA LYS A 184 -16.98 -10.68 34.49
C LYS A 184 -18.44 -10.77 34.97
N PRO A 185 -18.68 -10.86 36.31
CA PRO A 185 -20.03 -10.80 36.87
C PRO A 185 -20.82 -9.56 36.40
N GLY A 186 -22.13 -9.71 36.22
CA GLY A 186 -23.02 -8.64 35.77
C GLY A 186 -23.03 -8.38 34.27
N GLN A 187 -22.32 -9.17 33.48
CA GLN A 187 -22.33 -9.10 32.01
C GLN A 187 -22.66 -10.49 31.44
N PRO A 188 -23.32 -10.58 30.26
CA PRO A 188 -24.02 -9.51 29.52
C PRO A 188 -25.39 -9.14 30.17
N ARG A 189 -26.08 -8.12 29.63
CA ARG A 189 -27.47 -7.81 30.00
C ARG A 189 -28.36 -9.05 29.85
N PRO A 190 -29.37 -9.26 30.72
CA PRO A 190 -30.19 -10.49 30.74
C PRO A 190 -30.83 -10.84 29.40
N GLU A 191 -31.31 -9.81 28.65
CA GLU A 191 -31.94 -10.02 27.33
C GLU A 191 -30.96 -10.54 26.30
N LEU A 192 -29.70 -10.08 26.34
CA LEU A 192 -28.64 -10.51 25.45
C LEU A 192 -28.01 -11.83 25.89
N ALA A 193 -28.00 -12.13 27.19
CA ALA A 193 -27.59 -13.44 27.71
C ALA A 193 -28.47 -14.58 27.16
N LYS A 194 -29.79 -14.34 27.05
CA LYS A 194 -30.73 -15.29 26.41
C LYS A 194 -30.37 -15.57 24.95
N ALA A 195 -29.88 -14.56 24.22
CA ALA A 195 -29.45 -14.73 22.85
C ALA A 195 -28.20 -15.63 22.72
N ILE A 196 -27.24 -15.50 23.62
CA ILE A 196 -26.02 -16.33 23.69
C ILE A 196 -26.37 -17.78 24.00
N THR A 197 -27.23 -18.02 24.99
CA THR A 197 -27.72 -19.36 25.31
C THR A 197 -28.49 -20.00 24.15
N ALA A 198 -29.40 -19.23 23.52
CA ALA A 198 -30.16 -19.70 22.36
C ALA A 198 -29.28 -19.99 21.12
N ALA A 199 -28.14 -19.36 21.03
CA ALA A 199 -27.12 -19.62 19.99
C ALA A 199 -26.22 -20.83 20.32
N GLY A 200 -26.41 -21.50 21.45
CA GLY A 200 -25.58 -22.64 21.86
C GLY A 200 -24.13 -22.24 22.19
N ILE A 201 -23.91 -21.01 22.66
CA ILE A 201 -22.59 -20.52 23.06
C ILE A 201 -22.48 -20.70 24.57
N LYS A 202 -21.44 -21.41 25.03
CA LYS A 202 -21.18 -21.61 26.46
C LYS A 202 -20.77 -20.27 27.08
N HIS A 203 -21.53 -19.80 28.08
CA HIS A 203 -21.21 -18.60 28.80
C HIS A 203 -20.54 -18.95 30.14
N CYS A 204 -19.33 -18.43 30.35
CA CYS A 204 -18.54 -18.63 31.58
C CYS A 204 -18.33 -17.28 32.28
N VAL A 205 -18.69 -17.23 33.57
CA VAL A 205 -18.47 -16.04 34.40
C VAL A 205 -17.27 -16.29 35.28
N VAL A 206 -16.31 -15.38 35.26
CA VAL A 206 -15.09 -15.44 36.07
C VAL A 206 -15.10 -14.24 37.04
N SER A 207 -15.20 -14.52 38.31
CA SER A 207 -15.27 -13.47 39.34
C SER A 207 -13.90 -12.93 39.73
N ASP A 208 -12.93 -13.81 39.95
CA ASP A 208 -11.55 -13.49 40.30
C ASP A 208 -10.62 -14.51 39.63
N GLY A 209 -9.47 -14.02 39.17
CA GLY A 209 -8.48 -14.83 38.48
C GLY A 209 -8.56 -14.78 36.93
N GLU A 210 -7.67 -15.51 36.30
CA GLU A 210 -7.64 -15.63 34.85
C GLU A 210 -8.44 -16.84 34.38
N PRO A 211 -9.22 -16.71 33.27
CA PRO A 211 -9.99 -17.83 32.75
C PRO A 211 -9.08 -18.88 32.14
N THR A 212 -9.40 -20.15 32.37
CA THR A 212 -8.76 -21.25 31.61
C THR A 212 -9.25 -21.26 30.17
N ILE A 213 -8.33 -21.21 29.22
CA ILE A 213 -8.61 -21.16 27.79
C ILE A 213 -8.06 -22.44 27.17
N GLU A 214 -8.94 -23.23 26.58
CA GLU A 214 -8.62 -24.57 26.04
C GLU A 214 -8.27 -24.55 24.54
N GLY A 215 -8.36 -23.40 23.86
CA GLY A 215 -8.13 -23.27 22.42
C GLY A 215 -7.87 -21.83 21.97
N PRO A 216 -7.78 -21.61 20.64
CA PRO A 216 -7.59 -20.26 20.12
C PRO A 216 -8.77 -19.35 20.47
N GLY A 217 -8.57 -18.05 20.41
CA GLY A 217 -9.65 -17.13 20.72
C GLY A 217 -9.35 -15.66 20.51
N LEU A 218 -10.34 -14.84 20.81
CA LEU A 218 -10.30 -13.38 20.68
C LEU A 218 -10.44 -12.68 22.02
N ARG A 219 -9.69 -11.60 22.18
CA ARG A 219 -9.82 -10.68 23.32
C ARG A 219 -10.62 -9.46 22.89
N CYS A 220 -11.82 -9.31 23.44
CA CYS A 220 -12.74 -8.19 23.20
C CYS A 220 -12.85 -7.22 24.38
N THR A 221 -11.86 -7.25 25.30
CA THR A 221 -11.81 -6.42 26.53
C THR A 221 -10.70 -5.39 26.45
N GLY A 222 -10.81 -4.30 27.23
CA GLY A 222 -9.70 -3.40 27.49
C GLY A 222 -9.35 -2.49 26.30
N SER A 223 -10.34 -1.84 25.70
CA SER A 223 -10.07 -0.80 24.70
C SER A 223 -9.42 0.42 25.34
N GLN A 224 -8.16 0.69 24.99
CA GLN A 224 -7.38 1.84 25.44
C GLN A 224 -6.85 2.63 24.26
N ALA A 225 -6.58 3.92 24.47
CA ALA A 225 -5.85 4.71 23.49
C ALA A 225 -4.39 4.24 23.40
N PRO A 226 -3.70 4.40 22.26
CA PRO A 226 -2.30 4.04 22.14
C PRO A 226 -1.42 4.70 23.19
N ALA A 227 -0.55 3.92 23.82
CA ALA A 227 0.27 4.38 24.97
C ALA A 227 1.20 5.56 24.63
N TRP A 228 1.64 5.65 23.37
CA TRP A 228 2.50 6.74 22.92
C TRP A 228 1.86 8.13 23.07
N LEU A 229 0.51 8.22 23.08
CA LEU A 229 -0.19 9.50 23.30
C LEU A 229 0.15 10.09 24.68
N ALA A 230 0.04 9.28 25.74
CA ALA A 230 0.41 9.69 27.07
C ALA A 230 1.94 9.89 27.22
N ALA A 231 2.74 9.01 26.60
CA ALA A 231 4.21 9.11 26.60
C ALA A 231 4.72 10.37 25.89
N SER A 232 3.93 10.93 24.96
CA SER A 232 4.23 12.20 24.31
C SER A 232 3.86 13.44 25.16
N GLY A 233 3.39 13.27 26.39
CA GLY A 233 3.03 14.37 27.28
C GLY A 233 1.65 14.98 27.03
N LEU A 234 0.79 14.35 26.21
CA LEU A 234 -0.58 14.82 26.03
C LEU A 234 -1.43 14.64 27.29
N PRO A 235 -2.37 15.56 27.58
CA PRO A 235 -3.29 15.44 28.69
C PRO A 235 -4.25 14.27 28.43
N CYS A 236 -4.00 13.13 29.07
CA CYS A 236 -4.76 11.90 28.92
C CYS A 236 -5.57 11.57 30.15
N CYS A 237 -6.72 10.93 29.96
CA CYS A 237 -7.52 10.33 31.02
C CYS A 237 -6.75 9.13 31.64
N PRO A 238 -6.48 9.11 32.96
CA PRO A 238 -5.64 8.06 33.57
C PRO A 238 -6.19 6.64 33.38
N GLN A 239 -7.52 6.47 33.34
CA GLN A 239 -8.16 5.16 33.27
C GLN A 239 -8.20 4.58 31.86
N SER A 240 -8.21 5.41 30.81
CA SER A 240 -8.41 4.99 29.43
C SER A 240 -7.29 5.38 28.47
N GLY A 241 -6.33 6.19 28.90
CA GLY A 241 -5.27 6.74 28.07
C GLY A 241 -5.78 7.72 26.99
N ARG A 242 -7.08 8.05 26.96
CA ARG A 242 -7.69 8.89 25.94
C ARG A 242 -7.31 10.35 26.14
N VAL A 243 -6.96 11.03 25.06
CA VAL A 243 -6.61 12.46 25.06
C VAL A 243 -7.83 13.29 25.45
N GLN A 244 -7.64 14.20 26.38
CA GLN A 244 -8.69 15.10 26.88
C GLN A 244 -8.83 16.31 25.99
N THR A 245 -10.05 16.56 25.53
CA THR A 245 -10.38 17.72 24.67
C THR A 245 -11.48 18.55 25.30
N ASP A 246 -11.55 19.81 24.90
CA ASP A 246 -12.69 20.68 25.18
C ASP A 246 -13.86 20.44 24.21
N ALA A 247 -14.88 21.28 24.30
CA ALA A 247 -16.06 21.21 23.43
C ALA A 247 -15.77 21.62 21.97
N THR A 248 -14.64 22.23 21.67
CA THR A 248 -14.20 22.53 20.29
C THR A 248 -13.40 21.40 19.66
N LEU A 249 -13.18 20.32 20.42
CA LEU A 249 -12.32 19.17 20.07
C LEU A 249 -10.81 19.52 20.08
N GLN A 250 -10.43 20.71 20.61
CA GLN A 250 -9.05 21.02 20.87
C GLN A 250 -8.53 20.28 22.11
N VAL A 251 -7.28 19.87 22.07
CA VAL A 251 -6.61 19.24 23.19
C VAL A 251 -6.32 20.28 24.28
N HIS A 252 -6.60 19.97 25.52
CA HIS A 252 -6.37 20.90 26.64
C HIS A 252 -4.92 21.38 26.69
N GLY A 253 -4.75 22.71 26.72
CA GLY A 253 -3.43 23.36 26.75
C GLY A 253 -2.71 23.41 25.40
N HIS A 254 -3.29 22.84 24.34
CA HIS A 254 -2.68 22.76 23.00
C HIS A 254 -3.67 23.20 21.91
N PRO A 255 -3.80 24.51 21.65
CA PRO A 255 -4.77 25.03 20.67
C PRO A 255 -4.48 24.60 19.23
N GLU A 256 -3.25 24.18 18.93
CA GLU A 256 -2.84 23.63 17.64
C GLU A 256 -3.19 22.15 17.46
N LEU A 257 -3.66 21.46 18.52
CA LEU A 257 -3.97 20.04 18.50
C LEU A 257 -5.48 19.79 18.60
N PHE A 258 -6.00 18.92 17.75
CA PHE A 258 -7.37 18.40 17.79
C PHE A 258 -7.35 16.90 18.01
N ALA A 259 -8.37 16.34 18.67
CA ALA A 259 -8.49 14.89 18.81
C ALA A 259 -9.95 14.42 18.81
N THR A 260 -10.21 13.28 18.15
CA THR A 260 -11.54 12.70 18.00
C THR A 260 -11.52 11.17 17.98
N GLY A 261 -12.68 10.56 18.06
CA GLY A 261 -12.86 9.11 17.99
C GLY A 261 -12.46 8.39 19.27
N ASP A 262 -12.04 7.12 19.11
CA ASP A 262 -11.77 6.25 20.27
C ASP A 262 -10.52 6.65 21.07
N CYS A 263 -9.61 7.44 20.48
CA CYS A 263 -8.42 7.95 21.17
C CYS A 263 -8.67 9.23 21.99
N ALA A 264 -9.86 9.84 21.90
CA ALA A 264 -10.15 11.12 22.54
C ALA A 264 -11.38 11.05 23.44
N VAL A 265 -11.49 12.00 24.40
CA VAL A 265 -12.64 12.17 25.27
C VAL A 265 -12.90 13.66 25.49
N VAL A 266 -14.16 14.09 25.28
CA VAL A 266 -14.57 15.48 25.54
C VAL A 266 -14.83 15.62 27.02
N ASN A 267 -14.15 16.57 27.70
CA ASN A 267 -14.34 16.83 29.12
C ASN A 267 -15.76 17.30 29.42
N GLY A 268 -16.33 16.80 30.52
CA GLY A 268 -17.73 17.04 30.90
C GLY A 268 -18.76 16.25 30.08
N ALA A 269 -18.34 15.53 29.03
CA ALA A 269 -19.25 14.77 28.17
C ALA A 269 -18.67 13.39 27.78
N VAL A 270 -18.15 12.67 28.77
CA VAL A 270 -17.53 11.36 28.58
C VAL A 270 -18.50 10.36 27.93
N ARG A 271 -18.02 9.70 26.86
CA ARG A 271 -18.75 8.65 26.15
C ARG A 271 -17.87 7.42 25.97
N PRO A 272 -18.46 6.20 25.97
CA PRO A 272 -17.69 4.99 25.69
C PRO A 272 -17.13 5.02 24.26
N PRO A 273 -15.95 4.42 24.00
CA PRO A 273 -15.39 4.30 22.65
C PRO A 273 -16.38 3.61 21.72
N SER A 274 -16.69 4.23 20.60
CA SER A 274 -17.61 3.67 19.59
C SER A 274 -17.52 4.45 18.29
N GLY A 275 -17.56 3.74 17.15
CA GLY A 275 -17.61 4.35 15.82
C GLY A 275 -18.72 5.38 15.62
N VAL A 276 -19.85 5.25 16.35
CA VAL A 276 -20.95 6.24 16.30
C VAL A 276 -20.48 7.64 16.71
N TRP A 277 -19.65 7.73 17.76
CA TRP A 277 -19.13 9.02 18.23
C TRP A 277 -18.08 9.59 17.28
N ALA A 278 -17.22 8.76 16.72
CA ALA A 278 -16.26 9.18 15.70
C ALA A 278 -16.96 9.75 14.45
N VAL A 279 -18.01 9.08 13.97
CA VAL A 279 -18.83 9.57 12.82
C VAL A 279 -19.51 10.89 13.15
N ARG A 280 -20.07 11.05 14.35
CA ARG A 280 -20.76 12.28 14.77
C ARG A 280 -19.79 13.45 15.00
N ALA A 281 -18.58 13.18 15.48
CA ALA A 281 -17.54 14.18 15.67
C ALA A 281 -16.95 14.70 14.35
N ALA A 282 -17.07 13.96 13.25
CA ALA A 282 -16.46 14.32 11.97
C ALA A 282 -16.89 15.70 11.44
N LYS A 283 -18.18 16.04 11.51
CA LYS A 283 -18.69 17.33 11.05
C LYS A 283 -18.24 18.52 11.91
N PRO A 284 -18.31 18.45 13.27
CA PRO A 284 -17.70 19.45 14.16
C PRO A 284 -16.20 19.61 13.92
N LEU A 285 -15.44 18.51 13.86
CA LEU A 285 -14.01 18.54 13.58
C LEU A 285 -13.71 19.27 12.27
N ALA A 286 -14.40 18.91 11.18
CA ALA A 286 -14.20 19.53 9.89
C ALA A 286 -14.41 21.04 9.94
N ARG A 287 -15.51 21.51 10.56
CA ARG A 287 -15.78 22.94 10.73
C ARG A 287 -14.69 23.66 11.53
N ASN A 288 -14.19 23.00 12.57
CA ASN A 288 -13.18 23.61 13.43
C ASN A 288 -11.80 23.66 12.79
N LEU A 289 -11.40 22.62 12.01
CA LEU A 289 -10.17 22.67 11.22
C LEU A 289 -10.29 23.73 10.09
N GLU A 290 -11.44 23.82 9.42
CA GLU A 290 -11.72 24.84 8.41
C GLU A 290 -11.69 26.27 9.01
N ALA A 291 -12.20 26.45 10.23
CA ALA A 291 -12.19 27.73 10.94
C ALA A 291 -10.78 28.08 11.45
N ALA A 292 -10.06 27.12 12.03
CA ALA A 292 -8.67 27.31 12.49
C ALA A 292 -7.76 27.71 11.34
N GLY A 293 -7.89 27.09 10.16
CA GLY A 293 -7.12 27.45 8.97
C GLY A 293 -7.36 28.88 8.49
N ARG A 294 -8.51 29.47 8.83
CA ARG A 294 -8.88 30.85 8.46
C ARG A 294 -8.77 31.85 9.62
N GLY A 295 -8.27 31.43 10.79
CA GLY A 295 -8.22 32.27 11.99
C GLY A 295 -9.60 32.66 12.54
N GLN A 296 -10.65 31.85 12.26
CA GLN A 296 -12.02 32.11 12.70
C GLN A 296 -12.34 31.44 14.04
N PRO A 297 -13.34 31.93 14.79
CA PRO A 297 -13.76 31.31 16.04
C PRO A 297 -14.23 29.87 15.85
N LEU A 298 -13.89 28.99 16.79
CA LEU A 298 -14.23 27.58 16.74
C LEU A 298 -15.67 27.34 17.25
N HIS A 299 -16.25 26.27 16.77
CA HIS A 299 -17.62 25.86 17.11
C HIS A 299 -17.62 24.83 18.24
N HIS A 300 -18.45 25.03 19.25
CA HIS A 300 -18.66 24.08 20.31
C HIS A 300 -19.52 22.90 19.84
N TRP A 301 -19.11 21.69 20.24
CA TRP A 301 -19.85 20.46 20.03
C TRP A 301 -20.17 19.79 21.37
N SER A 302 -21.44 19.47 21.58
CA SER A 302 -21.88 18.67 22.71
C SER A 302 -22.32 17.29 22.20
N PRO A 303 -21.60 16.20 22.53
CA PRO A 303 -22.01 14.87 22.12
C PRO A 303 -23.32 14.47 22.82
N GLN A 304 -24.27 13.93 22.06
CA GLN A 304 -25.54 13.45 22.59
C GLN A 304 -25.32 12.44 23.73
N THR A 305 -26.24 12.41 24.67
CA THR A 305 -26.14 11.52 25.85
C THR A 305 -26.33 10.04 25.51
N ARG A 306 -27.08 9.73 24.44
CA ARG A 306 -27.41 8.37 24.00
C ARG A 306 -27.20 8.21 22.51
N ALA A 307 -26.78 7.02 22.12
CA ALA A 307 -26.72 6.60 20.72
C ALA A 307 -27.58 5.36 20.52
N LEU A 308 -28.29 5.31 19.40
CA LEU A 308 -28.93 4.10 18.92
C LEU A 308 -27.83 3.10 18.53
N GLN A 309 -27.93 1.89 19.05
CA GLN A 309 -27.03 0.78 18.70
C GLN A 309 -27.87 -0.37 18.15
N LEU A 310 -27.45 -0.90 17.01
CA LEU A 310 -28.06 -2.06 16.37
C LEU A 310 -27.06 -3.21 16.43
N LEU A 311 -27.33 -4.17 17.30
CA LEU A 311 -26.50 -5.36 17.47
C LEU A 311 -26.97 -6.44 16.48
N GLY A 312 -26.11 -6.89 15.59
CA GLY A 312 -26.40 -7.94 14.64
C GLY A 312 -26.23 -9.34 15.23
N GLY A 313 -26.99 -10.30 14.72
CA GLY A 313 -26.89 -11.70 15.09
C GLY A 313 -27.69 -12.60 14.16
N HIS A 314 -27.86 -13.86 14.61
CA HIS A 314 -28.49 -14.90 13.81
C HIS A 314 -29.40 -15.77 14.69
N ARG A 315 -30.54 -16.18 14.15
CA ARG A 315 -31.48 -17.07 14.84
C ARG A 315 -32.08 -18.04 13.82
N GLN A 316 -31.84 -19.37 14.02
CA GLN A 316 -32.40 -20.44 13.17
C GLN A 316 -32.26 -20.16 11.65
N GLY A 317 -31.04 -19.89 11.18
CA GLY A 317 -30.78 -19.63 9.75
C GLY A 317 -31.11 -18.21 9.29
N THR A 318 -31.78 -17.39 10.11
CA THR A 318 -32.24 -16.04 9.73
C THR A 318 -31.44 -14.94 10.42
N ALA A 319 -31.06 -13.91 9.67
CA ALA A 319 -30.43 -12.71 10.20
C ALA A 319 -31.42 -11.90 11.04
N VAL A 320 -30.99 -11.51 12.23
CA VAL A 320 -31.77 -10.71 13.17
C VAL A 320 -30.92 -9.63 13.80
N ALA A 321 -31.54 -8.60 14.35
CA ALA A 321 -30.85 -7.61 15.16
C ALA A 321 -31.63 -7.23 16.41
N TRP A 322 -30.89 -6.70 17.40
CA TRP A 322 -31.42 -6.05 18.56
C TRP A 322 -31.18 -4.55 18.48
N LEU A 323 -32.17 -3.79 18.86
CA LEU A 323 -32.08 -2.34 19.03
C LEU A 323 -31.84 -2.04 20.49
N LEU A 324 -30.78 -1.28 20.78
CA LEU A 324 -30.47 -0.80 22.13
C LEU A 324 -30.55 0.72 22.17
N TRP A 325 -31.31 1.23 23.14
CA TRP A 325 -31.47 2.65 23.42
C TRP A 325 -31.42 2.90 24.92
N GLY A 326 -30.25 3.20 25.45
CA GLY A 326 -30.02 3.29 26.90
C GLY A 326 -30.36 1.98 27.59
N PRO A 327 -31.36 1.96 28.54
CA PRO A 327 -31.78 0.73 29.21
C PRO A 327 -32.67 -0.18 28.31
N TRP A 328 -33.27 0.36 27.25
CA TRP A 328 -34.22 -0.38 26.41
C TRP A 328 -33.53 -1.31 25.43
N VAL A 329 -34.01 -2.55 25.38
CA VAL A 329 -33.60 -3.57 24.40
C VAL A 329 -34.85 -4.08 23.69
N LEU A 330 -34.87 -3.96 22.36
CA LEU A 330 -35.93 -4.51 21.50
C LEU A 330 -35.31 -5.52 20.53
N GLY A 331 -35.88 -6.69 20.40
CA GLY A 331 -35.42 -7.75 19.48
C GLY A 331 -35.35 -9.10 20.16
N PRO A 332 -34.89 -10.14 19.44
CA PRO A 332 -34.39 -10.11 18.06
C PRO A 332 -35.50 -9.99 17.01
N LYS A 333 -35.28 -9.18 15.97
CA LYS A 333 -36.22 -9.02 14.84
C LYS A 333 -35.50 -8.94 13.49
N GLY A 334 -36.04 -9.58 12.46
CA GLY A 334 -35.47 -9.54 11.11
C GLY A 334 -35.54 -8.17 10.46
N TRP A 335 -36.64 -7.40 10.69
CA TRP A 335 -36.74 -6.05 10.15
C TRP A 335 -35.71 -5.07 10.73
N LEU A 336 -35.27 -5.29 11.98
CA LEU A 336 -34.17 -4.53 12.58
C LEU A 336 -32.84 -4.82 11.89
N TRP A 337 -32.61 -6.07 11.48
CA TRP A 337 -31.46 -6.42 10.66
C TRP A 337 -31.48 -5.70 9.32
N ASN A 338 -32.60 -5.76 8.61
CA ASN A 338 -32.77 -5.06 7.32
C ASN A 338 -32.53 -3.55 7.45
N TRP A 339 -32.96 -2.98 8.58
CA TRP A 339 -32.71 -1.57 8.88
C TRP A 339 -31.22 -1.28 9.15
N LYS A 340 -30.55 -2.12 9.97
CA LYS A 340 -29.10 -2.04 10.20
C LYS A 340 -28.35 -2.13 8.88
N GLU A 341 -28.62 -3.15 8.09
CA GLU A 341 -27.95 -3.37 6.81
C GLU A 341 -28.15 -2.19 5.85
N ARG A 342 -29.35 -1.61 5.79
CA ARG A 342 -29.61 -0.42 4.96
C ARG A 342 -28.78 0.79 5.41
N ILE A 343 -28.62 1.00 6.72
CA ILE A 343 -27.80 2.09 7.27
C ILE A 343 -26.32 1.84 6.89
N ASP A 344 -25.81 0.64 7.14
CA ASP A 344 -24.43 0.29 6.91
C ASP A 344 -24.06 0.37 5.41
N ARG A 345 -24.86 -0.25 4.53
CA ARG A 345 -24.66 -0.19 3.08
C ARG A 345 -24.78 1.25 2.56
N ARG A 346 -25.69 2.06 3.10
CA ARG A 346 -25.79 3.49 2.74
C ARG A 346 -24.54 4.24 3.15
N PHE A 347 -23.99 3.98 4.34
CA PHE A 347 -22.77 4.62 4.81
C PHE A 347 -21.57 4.31 3.90
N ILE A 348 -21.31 3.03 3.62
CA ILE A 348 -20.21 2.61 2.74
C ILE A 348 -20.41 3.13 1.30
N ARG A 349 -21.63 3.09 0.79
CA ARG A 349 -21.94 3.61 -0.56
C ARG A 349 -21.51 5.06 -0.72
N HIS A 350 -21.61 5.88 0.32
CA HIS A 350 -21.13 7.26 0.27
C HIS A 350 -19.64 7.40 -0.04
N PHE A 351 -18.82 6.39 0.22
CA PHE A 351 -17.40 6.37 -0.13
C PHE A 351 -17.12 5.74 -1.49
N LYS A 352 -18.04 4.91 -2.00
CA LYS A 352 -17.91 4.21 -3.28
C LYS A 352 -18.47 4.98 -4.48
N THR A 353 -19.60 5.67 -4.32
CA THR A 353 -20.28 6.36 -5.43
C THR A 353 -19.64 7.66 -5.89
N GLN A 354 -18.82 8.29 -5.07
CA GLN A 354 -18.10 9.51 -5.44
C GLN A 354 -17.07 9.28 -6.56
N SER A 355 -16.70 8.03 -6.77
CA SER A 355 -15.67 7.61 -7.71
C SER A 355 -16.04 7.68 -9.19
N THR A 356 -17.32 7.73 -9.52
CA THR A 356 -17.75 7.64 -10.93
C THR A 356 -18.01 9.01 -11.56
N MET A 357 -18.15 10.07 -10.76
CA MET A 357 -18.47 11.40 -11.30
C MET A 357 -17.24 12.21 -11.72
N ASP A 358 -16.12 12.09 -11.01
CA ASP A 358 -14.92 12.89 -11.30
C ASP A 358 -14.01 12.25 -12.37
N TYR A 359 -13.99 10.91 -12.46
CA TYR A 359 -13.23 10.19 -13.49
C TYR A 359 -13.94 10.11 -14.85
N ALA A 360 -15.24 10.40 -14.91
CA ALA A 360 -15.99 10.45 -16.17
C ALA A 360 -15.71 11.72 -16.99
N ALA A 361 -15.08 12.74 -16.40
CA ALA A 361 -14.78 14.01 -17.06
C ALA A 361 -13.40 14.04 -17.76
N ALA A 362 -12.47 13.13 -17.43
CA ALA A 362 -11.20 13.00 -18.15
C ALA A 362 -11.40 12.04 -19.33
N ASP A 363 -11.23 12.56 -20.53
CA ASP A 363 -11.18 11.73 -21.75
C ASP A 363 -10.13 10.62 -21.58
N PRO A 364 -10.52 9.32 -21.66
CA PRO A 364 -9.59 8.22 -21.50
C PRO A 364 -8.38 8.28 -22.44
N GLU A 365 -8.51 8.92 -23.60
CA GLU A 365 -7.45 9.08 -24.60
C GLU A 365 -6.45 10.20 -24.27
N THR A 366 -6.82 11.15 -23.40
CA THR A 366 -5.97 12.29 -23.04
C THR A 366 -5.24 12.13 -21.71
N MET A 367 -5.60 11.10 -20.90
CA MET A 367 -5.01 10.87 -19.61
C MET A 367 -3.59 10.29 -19.73
N ARG A 368 -2.59 11.07 -19.32
CA ARG A 368 -1.18 10.64 -19.30
C ARG A 368 -0.85 10.00 -17.96
N CYS A 369 -0.30 8.80 -18.01
CA CYS A 369 0.16 8.10 -16.82
C CYS A 369 1.49 8.69 -16.31
N ASN A 370 1.70 8.67 -15.00
CA ASN A 370 2.94 9.03 -14.32
C ASN A 370 3.93 7.84 -14.27
N GLY A 371 5.08 8.04 -13.62
CA GLY A 371 6.13 7.03 -13.55
C GLY A 371 6.78 6.79 -14.92
N CYS A 372 7.24 5.57 -15.19
CA CYS A 372 7.90 5.24 -16.46
C CYS A 372 6.98 5.33 -17.69
N ALA A 373 5.67 5.30 -17.49
CA ALA A 373 4.72 5.56 -18.57
C ALA A 373 4.72 7.02 -19.06
N ALA A 374 5.39 7.93 -18.36
CA ALA A 374 5.63 9.31 -18.80
C ALA A 374 6.80 9.46 -19.79
N LYS A 375 7.57 8.38 -20.06
CA LYS A 375 8.64 8.40 -21.07
C LYS A 375 8.06 8.67 -22.47
N LEU A 376 8.83 9.36 -23.30
CA LEU A 376 8.50 9.51 -24.71
C LEU A 376 8.60 8.14 -25.41
N PRO A 377 7.73 7.86 -26.41
CA PRO A 377 7.87 6.69 -27.24
C PRO A 377 9.27 6.63 -27.88
N ALA A 378 9.90 5.46 -27.92
CA ALA A 378 11.30 5.30 -28.38
C ALA A 378 11.54 5.88 -29.76
N HIS A 379 10.58 5.75 -30.72
CA HIS A 379 10.73 6.27 -32.07
C HIS A 379 10.87 7.81 -32.14
N HIS A 380 10.28 8.56 -31.20
CA HIS A 380 10.47 10.01 -31.13
C HIS A 380 11.89 10.34 -30.70
N LEU A 381 12.44 9.62 -29.73
CA LEU A 381 13.82 9.80 -29.30
C LEU A 381 14.81 9.41 -30.41
N GLU A 382 14.63 8.27 -31.06
CA GLU A 382 15.44 7.79 -32.20
C GLU A 382 15.47 8.82 -33.34
N THR A 383 14.30 9.36 -33.70
CA THR A 383 14.17 10.38 -34.71
C THR A 383 14.90 11.68 -34.34
N ALA A 384 14.75 12.11 -33.07
CA ALA A 384 15.40 13.31 -32.57
C ALA A 384 16.93 13.16 -32.54
N LEU A 385 17.45 12.04 -32.05
CA LEU A 385 18.89 11.74 -32.05
C LEU A 385 19.47 11.70 -33.48
N SER A 386 18.76 11.05 -34.39
CA SER A 386 19.16 11.01 -35.80
C SER A 386 19.24 12.40 -36.43
N ARG A 387 18.22 13.23 -36.25
CA ARG A 387 18.17 14.60 -36.76
C ARG A 387 19.21 15.52 -36.10
N ALA A 388 19.55 15.27 -34.84
CA ALA A 388 20.59 16.01 -34.12
C ALA A 388 22.01 15.56 -34.46
N GLY A 389 22.18 14.54 -35.33
CA GLY A 389 23.49 13.99 -35.67
C GLY A 389 24.16 13.22 -34.52
N LEU A 390 23.40 12.83 -33.51
CA LEU A 390 23.85 12.12 -32.30
C LEU A 390 23.65 10.61 -32.43
N GLN A 391 23.60 10.07 -33.65
CA GLN A 391 23.57 8.61 -33.79
C GLN A 391 24.84 8.02 -33.22
N THR A 392 24.72 7.18 -32.21
CA THR A 392 25.82 6.38 -31.69
C THR A 392 26.20 5.36 -32.77
N LEU A 393 27.19 5.72 -33.59
CA LEU A 393 27.74 4.86 -34.63
C LEU A 393 28.23 3.55 -34.03
N GLY A 394 27.44 2.49 -34.15
CA GLY A 394 27.84 1.12 -33.86
C GLY A 394 27.86 0.64 -32.43
N SER A 395 27.56 1.46 -31.43
CA SER A 395 27.42 0.95 -30.04
C SER A 395 26.00 0.48 -29.78
N ALA A 396 25.86 -0.67 -29.12
CA ALA A 396 24.58 -1.12 -28.58
C ALA A 396 24.09 -0.11 -27.53
N PRO A 397 22.78 0.13 -27.42
CA PRO A 397 22.25 0.91 -26.32
C PRO A 397 22.44 0.11 -25.02
N GLU A 398 23.32 0.56 -24.13
CA GLU A 398 23.54 0.00 -22.80
C GLU A 398 22.69 0.76 -21.78
N ASP A 399 22.32 0.12 -20.65
CA ASP A 399 21.54 0.76 -19.60
C ASP A 399 22.37 1.83 -18.87
N ALA A 400 23.68 1.57 -18.66
CA ALA A 400 24.62 2.57 -18.17
C ALA A 400 25.87 2.64 -19.07
N ASN A 401 26.38 3.84 -19.26
CA ASN A 401 27.49 4.09 -20.17
C ASN A 401 28.79 4.39 -19.41
N PRO A 402 29.96 3.94 -19.92
CA PRO A 402 31.23 4.24 -19.33
C PRO A 402 31.59 5.72 -19.48
N LEU A 403 32.03 6.34 -18.38
CA LEU A 403 32.60 7.69 -18.42
C LEU A 403 33.99 7.65 -19.03
N PRO A 404 34.23 8.33 -20.17
CA PRO A 404 35.52 8.31 -20.84
C PRO A 404 36.68 8.75 -19.93
N GLY A 405 37.75 7.94 -19.89
CA GLY A 405 38.95 8.23 -19.10
C GLY A 405 38.80 8.03 -17.59
N SER A 406 37.62 7.73 -17.08
CA SER A 406 37.38 7.50 -15.65
C SER A 406 37.42 6.03 -15.31
N ARG A 407 38.12 5.72 -14.20
CA ARG A 407 38.20 4.35 -13.66
C ARG A 407 37.96 4.35 -12.16
N ALA A 408 37.27 3.34 -11.69
CA ALA A 408 37.14 3.06 -10.26
C ALA A 408 38.51 2.63 -9.67
N VAL A 409 38.60 2.59 -8.34
CA VAL A 409 39.80 2.10 -7.63
C VAL A 409 40.16 0.66 -8.04
N SER A 410 39.18 -0.14 -8.45
CA SER A 410 39.37 -1.49 -9.03
C SER A 410 40.01 -1.50 -10.41
N GLY A 411 40.23 -0.34 -11.05
CA GLY A 411 40.71 -0.23 -12.45
C GLY A 411 39.64 -0.42 -13.51
N GLN A 412 38.42 -0.78 -13.16
CA GLN A 412 37.29 -0.94 -14.06
C GLN A 412 36.71 0.41 -14.49
N PRO A 413 36.01 0.52 -15.64
CA PRO A 413 35.38 1.75 -16.05
C PRO A 413 34.30 2.18 -15.04
N LEU A 414 34.24 3.46 -14.77
CA LEU A 414 33.12 4.05 -14.04
C LEU A 414 31.94 4.18 -14.99
N LEU A 415 30.81 3.61 -14.62
CA LEU A 415 29.54 3.67 -15.35
C LEU A 415 28.66 4.78 -14.80
N GLN A 416 27.86 5.38 -15.67
CA GLN A 416 26.89 6.40 -15.31
C GLN A 416 25.58 6.20 -16.07
N SER A 417 24.48 6.41 -15.36
CA SER A 417 23.13 6.55 -15.94
C SER A 417 22.41 7.76 -15.38
N VAL A 418 21.34 8.19 -16.06
CA VAL A 418 20.45 9.26 -15.63
C VAL A 418 19.02 8.80 -15.85
N ASP A 419 18.24 8.70 -14.77
CA ASP A 419 16.83 8.40 -14.87
C ASP A 419 16.00 9.20 -13.84
N GLY A 420 14.69 9.26 -14.08
CA GLY A 420 13.73 9.95 -13.22
C GLY A 420 12.35 9.99 -13.87
N PHE A 421 11.36 10.28 -13.07
CA PHE A 421 9.97 10.39 -13.51
C PHE A 421 9.17 11.38 -12.68
N PRO A 422 8.03 11.92 -13.19
CA PRO A 422 7.08 12.69 -12.39
C PRO A 422 6.54 11.89 -11.23
N ALA A 423 6.19 12.57 -10.12
CA ALA A 423 5.70 11.90 -8.92
C ALA A 423 4.57 10.91 -9.23
N LEU A 424 4.76 9.67 -8.81
CA LEU A 424 3.81 8.58 -9.01
C LEU A 424 2.74 8.54 -7.91
N ILE A 425 3.11 8.98 -6.72
CA ILE A 425 2.28 8.99 -5.50
C ILE A 425 2.48 10.30 -4.74
N SER A 426 1.56 10.62 -3.85
CA SER A 426 1.57 11.86 -3.06
C SER A 426 2.50 11.85 -1.83
N ASP A 427 3.18 10.73 -1.54
CA ASP A 427 4.17 10.61 -0.49
C ASP A 427 5.57 10.96 -1.02
N PRO A 428 6.14 12.14 -0.70
CA PRO A 428 7.40 12.60 -1.29
C PRO A 428 8.60 11.71 -0.92
N TRP A 429 8.63 11.18 0.30
CA TRP A 429 9.69 10.28 0.76
C TRP A 429 9.68 8.97 -0.01
N LEU A 430 8.50 8.33 -0.10
CA LEU A 430 8.39 7.05 -0.80
C LEU A 430 8.60 7.24 -2.31
N ASN A 431 8.06 8.31 -2.90
CA ASN A 431 8.26 8.62 -4.30
C ASN A 431 9.74 8.79 -4.66
N ALA A 432 10.50 9.55 -3.85
CA ALA A 432 11.93 9.75 -4.04
C ALA A 432 12.73 8.45 -3.85
N ARG A 433 12.34 7.62 -2.88
CA ARG A 433 12.93 6.28 -2.70
C ARG A 433 12.72 5.39 -3.94
N LEU A 434 11.49 5.35 -4.48
CA LEU A 434 11.18 4.58 -5.69
C LEU A 434 11.98 5.09 -6.90
N THR A 435 12.03 6.42 -7.10
CA THR A 435 12.80 7.02 -8.19
C THR A 435 14.28 6.68 -8.08
N THR A 436 14.85 6.68 -6.86
CA THR A 436 16.24 6.33 -6.65
C THR A 436 16.52 4.85 -6.94
N LEU A 437 15.66 3.93 -6.46
CA LEU A 437 15.80 2.50 -6.75
C LEU A 437 15.67 2.20 -8.24
N HIS A 438 14.81 2.94 -8.93
CA HIS A 438 14.63 2.84 -10.38
C HIS A 438 15.88 3.31 -11.14
N ALA A 439 16.45 4.46 -10.76
CA ALA A 439 17.69 4.93 -11.39
C ALA A 439 18.90 4.02 -11.10
N CYS A 440 18.93 3.38 -9.94
CA CYS A 440 19.97 2.41 -9.59
C CYS A 440 19.88 1.12 -10.41
N SER A 441 18.71 0.75 -10.95
CA SER A 441 18.53 -0.52 -11.65
C SER A 441 19.34 -0.63 -12.95
N ASP A 442 19.59 0.47 -13.64
CA ASP A 442 20.48 0.53 -14.79
C ASP A 442 21.90 0.03 -14.46
N LEU A 443 22.44 0.46 -13.32
CA LEU A 443 23.76 0.00 -12.87
C LEU A 443 23.74 -1.46 -12.44
N TRP A 444 22.71 -1.90 -11.73
CA TRP A 444 22.56 -3.31 -11.34
C TRP A 444 22.47 -4.22 -12.56
N ALA A 445 21.75 -3.79 -13.61
CA ALA A 445 21.65 -4.51 -14.89
C ALA A 445 23.03 -4.66 -15.56
N CYS A 446 23.92 -3.67 -15.40
CA CYS A 446 25.29 -3.73 -15.90
C CYS A 446 26.26 -4.48 -14.97
N GLY A 447 25.81 -5.13 -13.89
CA GLY A 447 26.68 -5.77 -12.90
C GLY A 447 27.49 -4.79 -12.06
N ALA A 448 27.06 -3.53 -11.94
CA ALA A 448 27.80 -2.47 -11.26
C ALA A 448 27.16 -2.11 -9.91
N ARG A 449 28.04 -1.96 -8.90
CA ARG A 449 27.64 -1.41 -7.60
C ARG A 449 27.50 0.10 -7.70
N VAL A 450 26.38 0.62 -7.23
CA VAL A 450 26.18 2.07 -7.12
C VAL A 450 27.11 2.62 -6.05
N GLN A 451 27.84 3.69 -6.37
CA GLN A 451 28.78 4.35 -5.45
C GLN A 451 28.32 5.75 -5.09
N ALA A 452 27.70 6.45 -6.03
CA ALA A 452 27.28 7.81 -5.85
C ALA A 452 26.05 8.17 -6.68
N ALA A 453 25.31 9.17 -6.19
CA ALA A 453 24.22 9.79 -6.90
C ALA A 453 24.29 11.32 -6.81
N GLN A 454 23.76 12.00 -7.82
CA GLN A 454 23.43 13.43 -7.81
C GLN A 454 21.97 13.58 -8.18
N ALA A 455 21.25 14.49 -7.53
CA ALA A 455 19.83 14.67 -7.73
C ALA A 455 19.45 16.05 -8.23
N VAL A 456 18.58 16.13 -9.23
CA VAL A 456 17.85 17.34 -9.57
C VAL A 456 16.44 17.20 -9.02
N VAL A 457 16.06 18.11 -8.10
CA VAL A 457 14.75 18.12 -7.48
C VAL A 457 14.02 19.39 -7.89
N THR A 458 12.87 19.24 -8.54
CA THR A 458 11.97 20.35 -8.86
C THR A 458 10.82 20.32 -7.85
N LEU A 459 10.68 21.40 -7.08
CA LEU A 459 9.62 21.58 -6.09
C LEU A 459 8.48 22.42 -6.68
N PRO A 460 7.23 22.19 -6.25
CA PRO A 460 6.11 23.04 -6.62
C PRO A 460 6.28 24.45 -6.06
N LEU A 461 5.64 25.43 -6.70
CA LEU A 461 5.51 26.77 -6.16
C LEU A 461 4.73 26.73 -4.83
N GLY A 462 5.24 27.35 -3.78
CA GLY A 462 4.61 27.32 -2.47
C GLY A 462 5.36 28.15 -1.44
N ASP A 463 4.90 28.09 -0.19
CA ASP A 463 5.57 28.75 0.92
C ASP A 463 6.90 28.07 1.24
N ALA A 464 7.88 28.85 1.75
CA ALA A 464 9.22 28.33 2.05
C ALA A 464 9.20 27.13 3.00
N ALA A 465 8.33 27.15 4.01
CA ALA A 465 8.21 26.06 4.97
C ALA A 465 7.69 24.75 4.32
N ASP A 466 6.75 24.84 3.37
CA ASP A 466 6.23 23.69 2.62
C ASP A 466 7.32 23.14 1.70
N GLN A 467 8.06 24.01 1.02
CA GLN A 467 9.17 23.62 0.14
C GLN A 467 10.32 22.97 0.93
N GLU A 468 10.69 23.51 2.09
CA GLU A 468 11.68 22.91 2.99
C GLU A 468 11.26 21.49 3.41
N TRP A 469 10.00 21.32 3.82
CA TRP A 469 9.49 20.01 4.21
C TRP A 469 9.48 19.02 3.03
N LEU A 470 8.99 19.44 1.86
CA LEU A 470 8.95 18.58 0.66
C LEU A 470 10.37 18.16 0.26
N LEU A 471 11.33 19.07 0.33
CA LEU A 471 12.73 18.78 0.03
C LEU A 471 13.35 17.84 1.06
N GLU A 472 13.14 18.08 2.36
CA GLU A 472 13.62 17.21 3.46
C GLU A 472 13.14 15.77 3.27
N GLN A 473 11.84 15.56 3.03
CA GLN A 473 11.28 14.23 2.80
C GLN A 473 11.85 13.59 1.53
N THR A 474 11.99 14.36 0.46
CA THR A 474 12.57 13.89 -0.80
C THR A 474 14.02 13.43 -0.63
N LEU A 475 14.87 14.27 -0.02
CA LEU A 475 16.28 13.93 0.21
C LEU A 475 16.43 12.71 1.16
N ALA A 476 15.59 12.62 2.18
CA ALA A 476 15.58 11.47 3.09
C ALA A 476 15.14 10.18 2.37
N GLY A 477 14.21 10.26 1.42
CA GLY A 477 13.82 9.13 0.57
C GLY A 477 14.96 8.65 -0.32
N ILE A 478 15.69 9.56 -0.94
CA ILE A 478 16.91 9.26 -1.72
C ILE A 478 17.94 8.57 -0.84
N GLN A 479 18.25 9.15 0.31
CA GLN A 479 19.24 8.60 1.24
C GLN A 479 18.86 7.20 1.73
N CYS A 480 17.56 6.97 2.02
CA CYS A 480 17.05 5.66 2.43
C CYS A 480 17.27 4.56 1.37
N ALA A 481 17.25 4.91 0.08
CA ALA A 481 17.53 3.97 -1.01
C ALA A 481 19.05 3.73 -1.21
N LEU A 482 19.87 4.76 -1.01
CA LEU A 482 21.32 4.70 -1.23
C LEU A 482 22.07 4.04 -0.06
N GLN A 483 21.66 4.29 1.19
CA GLN A 483 22.38 3.85 2.38
C GLN A 483 22.61 2.32 2.46
N PRO A 484 21.64 1.44 2.14
CA PRO A 484 21.85 -0.01 2.22
C PRO A 484 22.92 -0.53 1.24
N GLN A 485 23.16 0.17 0.15
CA GLN A 485 24.20 -0.15 -0.84
C GLN A 485 25.49 0.67 -0.65
N GLN A 486 25.62 1.36 0.49
CA GLN A 486 26.80 2.18 0.84
C GLN A 486 27.12 3.28 -0.17
N ALA A 487 26.11 3.73 -0.93
CA ALA A 487 26.24 4.79 -1.91
C ALA A 487 25.98 6.17 -1.28
N SER A 488 26.63 7.19 -1.81
CA SER A 488 26.58 8.56 -1.29
C SER A 488 25.78 9.49 -2.20
N LEU A 489 24.92 10.32 -1.62
CA LEU A 489 24.37 11.48 -2.32
C LEU A 489 25.41 12.61 -2.28
N LEU A 490 26.03 12.92 -3.43
CA LEU A 490 27.11 13.91 -3.53
C LEU A 490 26.62 15.35 -3.56
N GLY A 491 25.34 15.56 -3.86
CA GLY A 491 24.71 16.87 -4.03
C GLY A 491 23.73 16.85 -5.20
N GLY A 492 23.52 18.00 -5.79
CA GLY A 492 22.59 18.13 -6.91
C GLY A 492 22.16 19.54 -7.17
N HIS A 493 20.95 19.72 -7.69
CA HIS A 493 20.36 21.01 -7.97
C HIS A 493 18.89 21.04 -7.56
N THR A 494 18.42 22.16 -7.05
CA THR A 494 17.01 22.37 -6.69
C THR A 494 16.41 23.45 -7.56
N LEU A 495 15.23 23.17 -8.10
CA LEU A 495 14.47 24.09 -8.94
C LEU A 495 13.09 24.31 -8.33
N GLU A 496 12.53 25.47 -8.58
CA GLU A 496 11.13 25.76 -8.29
C GLU A 496 10.32 25.71 -9.60
N SER A 497 9.21 24.98 -9.61
CA SER A 497 8.26 25.00 -10.73
C SER A 497 7.69 26.41 -10.89
N ARG A 498 7.57 26.85 -12.17
CA ARG A 498 6.94 28.14 -12.49
C ARG A 498 5.45 28.01 -12.78
N GLN A 499 4.91 26.79 -12.70
CA GLN A 499 3.50 26.52 -12.86
C GLN A 499 2.87 26.32 -11.48
N ALA A 500 1.69 26.91 -11.26
CA ALA A 500 0.90 26.60 -10.08
C ALA A 500 0.42 25.15 -10.18
N GLY A 501 0.81 24.32 -9.22
CA GLY A 501 0.43 22.91 -9.16
C GLY A 501 -0.98 22.73 -8.61
N SER A 502 -1.51 21.51 -8.80
CA SER A 502 -2.77 21.07 -8.19
C SER A 502 -2.51 20.43 -6.82
N PRO A 503 -3.41 20.57 -5.84
CA PRO A 503 -3.29 19.83 -4.57
C PRO A 503 -3.39 18.31 -4.78
N PRO A 504 -2.63 17.50 -4.05
CA PRO A 504 -1.59 17.90 -3.08
C PRO A 504 -0.29 18.32 -3.78
N PRO A 505 0.39 19.37 -3.30
CA PRO A 505 1.64 19.88 -3.92
C PRO A 505 2.72 18.80 -4.10
N SER A 506 2.75 17.79 -3.23
CA SER A 506 3.72 16.69 -3.31
C SER A 506 3.62 15.85 -4.59
N GLN A 507 2.52 15.90 -5.34
CA GLN A 507 2.39 15.23 -6.64
C GLN A 507 3.08 16.00 -7.78
N ASP A 508 3.43 17.26 -7.58
CA ASP A 508 4.12 18.09 -8.57
C ASP A 508 5.66 18.06 -8.40
N ILE A 509 6.16 17.25 -7.46
CA ILE A 509 7.61 17.06 -7.27
C ILE A 509 8.15 16.22 -8.43
N GLN A 510 9.28 16.68 -9.02
CA GLN A 510 10.02 15.89 -9.98
C GLN A 510 11.42 15.60 -9.45
N VAL A 511 11.84 14.36 -9.53
CA VAL A 511 13.17 13.91 -9.10
C VAL A 511 13.85 13.23 -10.29
N ILE A 512 15.04 13.69 -10.62
CA ILE A 512 15.92 13.08 -11.61
C ILE A 512 17.23 12.80 -10.91
N LEU A 513 17.77 11.60 -11.09
CA LEU A 513 19.06 11.21 -10.50
C LEU A 513 20.05 10.83 -11.61
N SER A 514 21.25 11.35 -11.47
CA SER A 514 22.43 10.79 -12.12
C SER A 514 23.10 9.85 -11.13
N VAL A 515 23.22 8.57 -11.48
CA VAL A 515 23.82 7.53 -10.65
C VAL A 515 25.14 7.07 -11.28
N SER A 516 26.15 6.86 -10.44
CA SER A 516 27.47 6.42 -10.87
C SER A 516 27.94 5.24 -10.06
N GLY A 517 28.64 4.29 -10.72
CA GLY A 517 29.14 3.11 -10.05
C GLY A 517 30.11 2.32 -10.91
N ALA A 518 30.57 1.21 -10.39
CA ALA A 518 31.52 0.37 -11.12
C ALA A 518 31.22 -1.11 -10.90
N SER A 519 31.39 -1.90 -11.96
CA SER A 519 31.45 -3.36 -11.82
C SER A 519 32.79 -3.77 -11.22
N PRO A 520 32.83 -4.79 -10.34
CA PRO A 520 34.09 -5.37 -9.87
C PRO A 520 34.85 -6.10 -10.96
N GLU A 521 34.15 -6.51 -12.02
CA GLU A 521 34.67 -7.20 -13.21
C GLU A 521 34.24 -6.48 -14.49
N ARG A 522 34.24 -7.18 -15.62
CA ARG A 522 33.71 -6.63 -16.87
C ARG A 522 32.19 -6.40 -16.71
N PRO A 523 31.68 -5.22 -17.07
CA PRO A 523 30.24 -4.96 -17.07
C PRO A 523 29.47 -5.97 -17.93
N TRP A 524 28.30 -6.37 -17.46
CA TRP A 524 27.41 -7.23 -18.25
C TRP A 524 26.84 -6.45 -19.43
N PRO A 525 26.90 -7.01 -20.65
CA PRO A 525 26.35 -6.34 -21.81
C PRO A 525 24.84 -6.50 -21.87
N LYS A 526 24.16 -5.55 -22.45
CA LYS A 526 22.72 -5.67 -22.76
C LYS A 526 22.48 -6.68 -23.89
N ARG A 527 23.38 -6.74 -24.88
CA ARG A 527 23.35 -7.69 -26.01
C ARG A 527 24.32 -8.82 -25.79
N GLY A 528 23.97 -10.02 -26.25
CA GLY A 528 24.86 -11.16 -26.14
C GLY A 528 24.17 -12.48 -25.83
N LEU A 529 22.86 -12.57 -26.11
CA LEU A 529 22.09 -13.81 -25.96
C LEU A 529 22.77 -14.96 -26.67
N GLN A 530 22.92 -16.11 -26.00
CA GLN A 530 23.53 -17.31 -26.57
C GLN A 530 22.55 -18.48 -26.60
N ALA A 531 22.67 -19.31 -27.61
CA ALA A 531 21.87 -20.53 -27.69
C ALA A 531 22.17 -21.46 -26.51
N GLY A 532 21.12 -21.96 -25.85
CA GLY A 532 21.21 -22.75 -24.63
C GLY A 532 20.98 -21.94 -23.35
N ASP A 533 20.91 -20.60 -23.43
CA ASP A 533 20.62 -19.76 -22.28
C ASP A 533 19.19 -19.93 -21.79
N GLN A 534 19.05 -19.72 -20.48
CA GLN A 534 17.76 -19.51 -19.81
C GLN A 534 17.55 -18.02 -19.56
N LEU A 535 16.32 -17.56 -19.76
CA LEU A 535 15.90 -16.20 -19.44
C LEU A 535 15.18 -16.17 -18.09
N LEU A 536 15.71 -15.39 -17.16
CA LEU A 536 15.13 -15.23 -15.83
C LEU A 536 14.77 -13.78 -15.55
N ILE A 537 13.64 -13.59 -14.84
CA ILE A 537 13.27 -12.28 -14.29
C ILE A 537 13.17 -12.34 -12.77
N SER A 538 13.46 -11.22 -12.12
CA SER A 538 13.60 -11.11 -10.67
C SER A 538 12.32 -10.75 -9.92
N ARG A 539 11.26 -10.32 -10.60
CA ARG A 539 9.98 -9.93 -9.99
C ARG A 539 8.84 -9.85 -11.01
N ALA A 540 7.60 -9.72 -10.51
CA ALA A 540 6.39 -9.69 -11.34
C ALA A 540 6.23 -8.39 -12.15
N LEU A 541 5.55 -8.49 -13.29
CA LEU A 541 5.17 -7.39 -14.19
C LEU A 541 3.78 -6.85 -13.85
N GLY A 542 3.45 -5.65 -14.34
CA GLY A 542 2.10 -5.07 -14.27
C GLY A 542 2.00 -3.74 -13.52
N THR A 543 3.13 -3.09 -13.17
CA THR A 543 3.10 -1.79 -12.48
C THR A 543 2.41 -0.72 -13.32
N GLY A 544 2.62 -0.69 -14.64
CA GLY A 544 2.04 0.30 -15.54
C GLY A 544 0.51 0.26 -15.54
N VAL A 545 -0.08 -0.90 -15.75
CA VAL A 545 -1.55 -1.05 -15.76
C VAL A 545 -2.16 -0.78 -14.38
N LEU A 546 -1.51 -1.19 -13.28
CA LEU A 546 -2.01 -0.96 -11.92
C LEU A 546 -2.09 0.53 -11.59
N PHE A 547 -1.07 1.31 -11.90
CA PHE A 547 -1.08 2.76 -11.69
C PHE A 547 -2.01 3.48 -12.67
N ALA A 548 -2.10 3.06 -13.94
CA ALA A 548 -3.07 3.58 -14.89
C ALA A 548 -4.52 3.35 -14.43
N ALA A 549 -4.79 2.18 -13.87
CA ALA A 549 -6.08 1.85 -13.28
C ALA A 549 -6.34 2.61 -11.97
N ALA A 550 -5.31 2.83 -11.14
CA ALA A 550 -5.40 3.63 -9.91
C ALA A 550 -5.80 5.07 -10.21
N MET A 551 -5.18 5.71 -11.20
CA MET A 551 -5.54 7.05 -11.67
C MET A 551 -7.01 7.13 -12.14
N ARG A 552 -7.60 6.02 -12.59
CA ARG A 552 -9.02 5.88 -12.96
C ARG A 552 -9.91 5.36 -11.82
N GLY A 553 -9.34 5.17 -10.61
CA GLY A 553 -10.04 4.65 -9.46
C GLY A 553 -10.56 3.22 -9.61
N LYS A 554 -9.90 2.40 -10.44
CA LYS A 554 -10.31 1.01 -10.77
C LYS A 554 -9.39 -0.06 -10.17
N THR A 555 -8.24 0.32 -9.59
CA THR A 555 -7.35 -0.62 -8.91
C THR A 555 -7.87 -0.93 -7.52
N HIS A 556 -7.78 -2.19 -7.13
CA HIS A 556 -8.03 -2.57 -5.75
C HIS A 556 -6.88 -2.04 -4.84
N PRO A 557 -7.16 -1.45 -3.68
CA PRO A 557 -6.13 -0.87 -2.81
C PRO A 557 -5.01 -1.85 -2.45
N SER A 558 -5.34 -3.12 -2.15
CA SER A 558 -4.34 -4.14 -1.79
C SER A 558 -3.40 -4.49 -2.95
N ASP A 559 -3.87 -4.41 -4.19
CA ASP A 559 -3.05 -4.72 -5.36
C ASP A 559 -2.03 -3.61 -5.60
N LEU A 560 -2.46 -2.35 -5.41
CA LEU A 560 -1.56 -1.20 -5.47
C LEU A 560 -0.55 -1.21 -4.32
N ASP A 561 -0.96 -1.60 -3.10
CA ASP A 561 -0.05 -1.72 -1.96
C ASP A 561 1.02 -2.79 -2.22
N LYS A 562 0.66 -3.95 -2.78
CA LYS A 562 1.62 -4.99 -3.18
C LYS A 562 2.58 -4.53 -4.28
N ALA A 563 2.08 -3.76 -5.25
CA ALA A 563 2.94 -3.15 -6.27
C ALA A 563 3.95 -2.18 -5.64
N LEU A 564 3.51 -1.29 -4.73
CA LEU A 564 4.39 -0.37 -4.01
C LEU A 564 5.39 -1.10 -3.11
N GLU A 565 4.98 -2.18 -2.45
CA GLU A 565 5.88 -3.04 -1.66
C GLU A 565 6.97 -3.65 -2.54
N GLN A 566 6.61 -4.28 -3.67
CA GLN A 566 7.57 -4.80 -4.64
C GLN A 566 8.51 -3.72 -5.15
N MET A 567 7.98 -2.57 -5.57
CA MET A 567 8.77 -1.45 -6.09
C MET A 567 9.74 -0.88 -5.04
N SER A 568 9.33 -0.86 -3.76
CA SER A 568 10.16 -0.38 -2.63
C SER A 568 11.26 -1.34 -2.23
N THR A 569 11.21 -2.58 -2.68
CA THR A 569 12.23 -3.58 -2.38
C THR A 569 13.43 -3.38 -3.29
N SER A 570 14.61 -3.10 -2.71
CA SER A 570 15.85 -2.96 -3.48
C SER A 570 16.29 -4.29 -4.09
N GLN A 571 16.78 -4.26 -5.33
CA GLN A 571 17.37 -5.43 -6.01
C GLN A 571 18.91 -5.49 -5.85
N HIS A 572 19.50 -4.58 -5.06
CA HIS A 572 20.93 -4.59 -4.79
C HIS A 572 21.46 -5.95 -4.27
N HIS A 573 20.70 -6.62 -3.41
CA HIS A 573 21.07 -7.94 -2.90
C HIS A 573 21.16 -9.00 -4.01
N LEU A 574 20.34 -8.91 -5.07
CA LEU A 574 20.39 -9.82 -6.21
C LEU A 574 21.66 -9.59 -7.04
N LEU A 575 22.09 -8.33 -7.19
CA LEU A 575 23.38 -8.01 -7.79
C LEU A 575 24.51 -8.69 -7.03
N GLU A 576 24.53 -8.60 -5.70
CA GLU A 576 25.59 -9.21 -4.88
C GLU A 576 25.58 -10.75 -4.97
N GLU A 577 24.40 -11.35 -5.03
CA GLU A 577 24.23 -12.79 -5.29
C GLU A 577 24.81 -13.18 -6.65
N LEU A 578 24.41 -12.49 -7.73
CA LEU A 578 24.92 -12.74 -9.08
C LEU A 578 26.43 -12.56 -9.19
N LEU A 579 27.00 -11.50 -8.61
CA LEU A 579 28.44 -11.28 -8.56
C LEU A 579 29.20 -12.37 -7.79
N THR A 580 28.58 -12.94 -6.77
CA THR A 580 29.15 -14.06 -6.01
C THR A 580 29.14 -15.35 -6.81
N LEU A 581 28.01 -15.66 -7.46
CA LEU A 581 27.88 -16.85 -8.30
C LEU A 581 28.73 -16.77 -9.57
N GLN A 582 28.93 -15.57 -10.14
CA GLN A 582 29.81 -15.36 -11.30
C GLN A 582 31.28 -15.74 -11.00
N LYS A 583 31.77 -15.61 -9.76
CA LYS A 583 33.12 -16.08 -9.37
C LYS A 583 33.22 -17.59 -9.39
N ILE A 584 32.10 -18.30 -9.14
CA ILE A 584 32.04 -19.76 -9.16
C ILE A 584 31.82 -20.28 -10.58
N HIS A 585 31.02 -19.55 -11.36
CA HIS A 585 30.67 -19.88 -12.73
C HIS A 585 31.12 -18.72 -13.66
N PRO A 586 32.38 -18.65 -14.08
CA PRO A 586 32.85 -17.59 -14.97
C PRO A 586 32.10 -17.56 -16.30
N ASN A 587 31.84 -16.38 -16.82
CA ASN A 587 31.11 -16.16 -18.09
C ASN A 587 29.72 -16.80 -18.15
N CYS A 588 29.02 -16.87 -17.02
CA CYS A 588 27.70 -17.48 -16.94
C CYS A 588 26.54 -16.51 -17.22
N ILE A 589 26.79 -15.19 -17.22
CA ILE A 589 25.82 -14.14 -17.55
C ILE A 589 26.23 -13.56 -18.91
N HIS A 590 25.40 -13.80 -19.92
CA HIS A 590 25.69 -13.42 -21.30
C HIS A 590 25.06 -12.07 -21.68
N ALA A 591 23.90 -11.77 -21.14
CA ALA A 591 23.24 -10.48 -21.30
C ALA A 591 22.37 -10.16 -20.09
N ALA A 592 22.21 -8.88 -19.78
CA ALA A 592 21.33 -8.41 -18.71
C ALA A 592 20.77 -7.02 -19.05
N THR A 593 19.58 -6.73 -18.54
CA THR A 593 18.91 -5.42 -18.59
C THR A 593 17.90 -5.32 -17.46
N ASP A 594 17.44 -4.12 -17.14
CA ASP A 594 16.24 -3.94 -16.33
C ASP A 594 15.03 -3.70 -17.25
N ILE A 595 13.86 -4.16 -16.83
CA ILE A 595 12.62 -3.96 -17.59
C ILE A 595 11.94 -2.70 -17.07
N THR A 596 11.86 -1.67 -17.92
CA THR A 596 11.29 -0.37 -17.56
C THR A 596 10.24 0.11 -18.56
N GLY A 597 10.35 1.32 -19.07
CA GLY A 597 9.30 1.98 -19.85
C GLY A 597 8.87 1.28 -21.13
N PHE A 598 9.72 0.47 -21.75
CA PHE A 598 9.40 -0.24 -23.00
C PHE A 598 8.77 -1.63 -22.80
N GLY A 599 8.63 -2.07 -21.55
CA GLY A 599 8.08 -3.39 -21.22
C GLY A 599 9.03 -4.54 -21.57
N LEU A 600 8.64 -5.76 -21.24
CA LEU A 600 9.48 -6.96 -21.43
C LEU A 600 9.88 -7.14 -22.89
N LEU A 601 8.94 -7.08 -23.83
CA LEU A 601 9.24 -7.29 -25.25
C LEU A 601 10.12 -6.18 -25.83
N GLY A 602 9.95 -4.93 -25.39
CA GLY A 602 10.80 -3.84 -25.86
C GLY A 602 12.27 -4.04 -25.49
N HIS A 603 12.52 -4.34 -24.19
CA HIS A 603 13.88 -4.59 -23.70
C HIS A 603 14.47 -5.90 -24.25
N LEU A 604 13.66 -6.95 -24.40
CA LEU A 604 14.10 -8.18 -25.07
C LEU A 604 14.50 -7.93 -26.53
N GLY A 605 13.80 -7.05 -27.24
CA GLY A 605 14.17 -6.60 -28.58
C GLY A 605 15.53 -5.88 -28.62
N GLU A 606 15.83 -5.07 -27.61
CA GLU A 606 17.15 -4.43 -27.46
C GLU A 606 18.26 -5.47 -27.21
N MET A 607 17.98 -6.51 -26.41
CA MET A 607 18.92 -7.62 -26.16
C MET A 607 19.19 -8.47 -27.41
N LEU A 608 18.19 -8.70 -28.24
CA LEU A 608 18.32 -9.42 -29.53
C LEU A 608 19.17 -8.63 -30.56
N GLY A 609 19.06 -7.30 -30.50
CA GLY A 609 19.78 -6.42 -31.44
C GLY A 609 19.21 -6.43 -32.87
N PRO A 610 19.85 -5.73 -33.84
CA PRO A 610 19.39 -5.65 -35.22
C PRO A 610 19.50 -7.01 -35.90
N THR A 611 18.49 -7.35 -36.71
CA THR A 611 18.35 -8.62 -37.45
C THR A 611 19.43 -8.90 -38.51
N ALA A 612 20.43 -8.04 -38.66
CA ALA A 612 21.45 -8.12 -39.68
C ALA A 612 22.70 -8.93 -39.31
N THR A 613 22.76 -9.61 -38.17
CA THR A 613 23.90 -10.45 -37.77
C THR A 613 23.72 -11.90 -38.25
N PRO A 614 24.80 -12.57 -38.72
CA PRO A 614 24.71 -13.92 -39.29
C PRO A 614 24.32 -15.03 -38.34
N GLU A 615 24.42 -14.81 -37.03
CA GLU A 615 24.05 -15.76 -35.97
C GLU A 615 22.73 -15.33 -35.30
N HIS A 616 21.62 -15.65 -35.94
CA HIS A 616 20.30 -15.36 -35.37
C HIS A 616 19.97 -16.36 -34.28
N VAL A 617 19.78 -15.85 -33.06
CA VAL A 617 19.14 -16.58 -31.98
C VAL A 617 17.65 -16.27 -31.97
N ARG A 618 16.87 -17.22 -31.51
CA ARG A 618 15.42 -17.09 -31.22
C ARG A 618 15.15 -17.28 -29.75
N VAL A 619 14.17 -16.53 -29.25
CA VAL A 619 13.73 -16.62 -27.86
C VAL A 619 12.38 -17.31 -27.81
N THR A 620 12.23 -18.27 -26.90
CA THR A 620 10.95 -18.89 -26.56
C THR A 620 10.55 -18.45 -25.18
N LEU A 621 9.43 -17.74 -25.03
CA LEU A 621 8.83 -17.35 -23.76
C LEU A 621 7.71 -18.31 -23.38
N GLN A 622 7.60 -18.64 -22.10
CA GLN A 622 6.54 -19.45 -21.52
C GLN A 622 5.52 -18.52 -20.85
N ALA A 623 4.35 -18.38 -21.44
CA ALA A 623 3.32 -17.45 -21.04
C ALA A 623 2.84 -17.64 -19.59
N ASP A 624 2.67 -18.90 -19.19
CA ASP A 624 2.21 -19.31 -17.85
C ASP A 624 3.31 -19.15 -16.77
N ALA A 625 4.56 -19.00 -17.17
CA ALA A 625 5.67 -18.75 -16.26
C ALA A 625 5.93 -17.26 -15.99
N ILE A 626 5.36 -16.35 -16.79
CA ILE A 626 5.58 -14.91 -16.61
C ILE A 626 4.79 -14.40 -15.40
N PRO A 627 5.44 -14.00 -14.30
CA PRO A 627 4.73 -13.59 -13.10
C PRO A 627 4.09 -12.20 -13.31
N ALA A 628 2.82 -12.08 -12.93
CA ALA A 628 2.07 -10.84 -12.93
C ALA A 628 1.73 -10.41 -11.51
N LEU A 629 1.79 -9.11 -11.26
CA LEU A 629 1.29 -8.51 -10.01
C LEU A 629 -0.19 -8.81 -9.83
N PRO A 630 -0.66 -9.02 -8.59
CA PRO A 630 -2.08 -9.20 -8.31
C PRO A 630 -2.92 -8.06 -8.91
N GLY A 631 -4.02 -8.41 -9.55
CA GLY A 631 -4.91 -7.46 -10.23
C GLY A 631 -4.47 -7.03 -11.64
N ALA A 632 -3.21 -7.22 -12.06
CA ALA A 632 -2.73 -6.74 -13.36
C ALA A 632 -3.46 -7.41 -14.53
N LEU A 633 -3.47 -8.75 -14.60
CA LEU A 633 -4.14 -9.46 -15.69
C LEU A 633 -5.65 -9.18 -15.78
N PRO A 634 -6.45 -9.24 -14.68
CA PRO A 634 -7.86 -8.85 -14.73
C PRO A 634 -8.11 -7.43 -15.23
N LEU A 635 -7.24 -6.47 -14.91
CA LEU A 635 -7.35 -5.10 -15.41
C LEU A 635 -7.09 -5.05 -16.91
N LEU A 636 -6.07 -5.75 -17.40
CA LEU A 636 -5.78 -5.86 -18.83
C LEU A 636 -6.91 -6.58 -19.59
N GLU A 637 -7.47 -7.66 -19.04
CA GLU A 637 -8.67 -8.35 -19.59
C GLU A 637 -9.88 -7.42 -19.70
N SER A 638 -10.00 -6.43 -18.80
CA SER A 638 -11.03 -5.41 -18.87
C SER A 638 -10.77 -4.31 -19.91
N GLY A 639 -9.66 -4.39 -20.66
CA GLY A 639 -9.25 -3.40 -21.66
C GLY A 639 -8.55 -2.18 -21.10
N LEU A 640 -8.12 -2.20 -19.82
CA LEU A 640 -7.30 -1.14 -19.25
C LEU A 640 -5.83 -1.35 -19.62
N ALA A 641 -5.17 -0.28 -20.03
CA ALA A 641 -3.73 -0.27 -20.29
C ALA A 641 -3.14 1.09 -19.90
N SER A 642 -1.82 1.15 -19.73
CA SER A 642 -1.12 2.42 -19.50
C SER A 642 -1.08 3.28 -20.78
N SER A 643 -0.84 4.59 -20.64
CA SER A 643 -0.79 5.52 -21.77
C SER A 643 0.38 5.24 -22.74
N LEU A 644 1.43 4.56 -22.31
CA LEU A 644 2.58 4.21 -23.15
C LEU A 644 2.43 2.85 -23.84
N ALA A 645 1.60 1.93 -23.33
CA ALA A 645 1.43 0.59 -23.86
C ALA A 645 1.08 0.58 -25.37
N PRO A 646 0.19 1.44 -25.91
CA PRO A 646 -0.08 1.49 -27.35
C PRO A 646 1.17 1.72 -28.22
N ALA A 647 2.08 2.59 -27.77
CA ALA A 647 3.33 2.83 -28.48
C ALA A 647 4.31 1.64 -28.37
N ASN A 648 4.29 0.95 -27.23
CA ASN A 648 5.13 -0.23 -27.00
C ASN A 648 4.67 -1.47 -27.78
N ARG A 649 3.40 -1.52 -28.25
CA ARG A 649 2.88 -2.64 -29.08
C ARG A 649 3.64 -2.84 -30.38
N ARG A 650 4.42 -1.86 -30.83
CA ARG A 650 5.33 -2.05 -31.97
C ARG A 650 6.31 -3.23 -31.77
N SER A 651 6.69 -3.54 -30.52
CA SER A 651 7.53 -4.68 -30.18
C SER A 651 6.85 -6.04 -30.38
N TRP A 652 5.52 -6.09 -30.60
CA TRP A 652 4.84 -7.31 -31.06
C TRP A 652 5.37 -7.80 -32.40
N GLY A 653 5.96 -6.89 -33.21
CA GLY A 653 6.68 -7.28 -34.46
C GLY A 653 7.75 -8.35 -34.21
N LEU A 654 8.31 -8.48 -33.00
CA LEU A 654 9.24 -9.56 -32.67
C LEU A 654 8.57 -10.93 -32.68
N LEU A 655 7.28 -10.99 -32.31
CA LEU A 655 6.45 -12.20 -32.33
C LEU A 655 6.08 -12.53 -33.79
N ASP A 656 5.65 -11.50 -34.56
CA ASP A 656 5.24 -11.65 -35.97
C ASP A 656 6.41 -12.09 -36.84
N GLN A 657 7.62 -11.64 -36.55
CA GLN A 657 8.86 -12.03 -37.27
C GLN A 657 9.44 -13.37 -36.80
N GLY A 658 8.86 -14.00 -35.78
CA GLY A 658 9.34 -15.26 -35.23
C GLY A 658 10.68 -15.17 -34.50
N LEU A 659 11.14 -13.96 -34.15
CA LEU A 659 12.32 -13.75 -33.31
C LEU A 659 12.04 -14.11 -31.87
N VAL A 660 10.81 -13.89 -31.41
CA VAL A 660 10.27 -14.33 -30.14
C VAL A 660 9.06 -15.21 -30.39
N THR A 661 9.04 -16.39 -29.80
CA THR A 661 7.88 -17.29 -29.81
C THR A 661 7.26 -17.32 -28.43
N LEU A 662 5.94 -17.16 -28.35
CA LEU A 662 5.20 -17.20 -27.10
C LEU A 662 4.42 -18.53 -26.99
N HIS A 663 4.84 -19.41 -26.09
CA HIS A 663 4.11 -20.63 -25.76
C HIS A 663 3.04 -20.32 -24.72
N LEU A 664 1.77 -20.44 -25.11
CA LEU A 664 0.62 -20.09 -24.28
C LEU A 664 0.24 -21.19 -23.27
N GLY A 665 0.89 -22.37 -23.32
CA GLY A 665 0.53 -23.50 -22.43
C GLY A 665 -0.95 -23.87 -22.57
N ASN A 666 -1.69 -23.77 -21.48
CA ASN A 666 -3.13 -24.05 -21.44
C ASN A 666 -4.02 -22.83 -21.83
N ILE A 667 -3.44 -21.70 -22.16
CA ILE A 667 -4.17 -20.47 -22.50
C ILE A 667 -4.67 -20.58 -23.94
N LEU A 668 -5.97 -20.41 -24.16
CA LEU A 668 -6.56 -20.45 -25.50
C LEU A 668 -6.13 -19.24 -26.32
N VAL A 669 -5.61 -19.49 -27.52
CA VAL A 669 -5.26 -18.45 -28.50
C VAL A 669 -6.49 -17.58 -28.82
N GLY A 670 -6.35 -16.27 -28.80
CA GLY A 670 -7.44 -15.32 -29.06
C GLY A 670 -8.41 -15.10 -27.89
N SER A 671 -8.19 -15.76 -26.74
CA SER A 671 -8.96 -15.49 -25.53
C SER A 671 -8.61 -14.13 -24.91
N LEU A 672 -9.48 -13.61 -24.03
CA LEU A 672 -9.17 -12.37 -23.28
C LEU A 672 -7.89 -12.54 -22.47
N GLN A 673 -7.66 -13.73 -21.91
CA GLN A 673 -6.45 -14.02 -21.14
C GLN A 673 -5.19 -13.95 -22.01
N SER A 674 -5.21 -14.48 -23.24
CA SER A 674 -4.06 -14.37 -24.17
C SER A 674 -3.80 -12.93 -24.60
N GLN A 675 -4.86 -12.13 -24.80
CA GLN A 675 -4.75 -10.72 -25.12
C GLN A 675 -4.18 -9.92 -23.94
N ALA A 676 -4.67 -10.17 -22.73
CA ALA A 676 -4.14 -9.55 -21.51
C ALA A 676 -2.66 -9.86 -21.31
N LEU A 677 -2.23 -11.08 -21.60
CA LEU A 677 -0.83 -11.46 -21.52
C LEU A 677 0.02 -10.69 -22.54
N LEU A 678 -0.43 -10.58 -23.80
CA LEU A 678 0.28 -9.79 -24.80
C LEU A 678 0.41 -8.31 -24.40
N GLU A 679 -0.62 -7.75 -23.78
CA GLU A 679 -0.56 -6.40 -23.20
C GLU A 679 0.41 -6.31 -22.02
N LEU A 680 0.48 -7.33 -21.17
CA LEU A 680 1.41 -7.40 -20.04
C LEU A 680 2.88 -7.35 -20.53
N LEU A 681 3.19 -8.01 -21.64
CA LEU A 681 4.54 -8.03 -22.22
C LEU A 681 5.02 -6.65 -22.68
N VAL A 682 4.10 -5.73 -22.97
CA VAL A 682 4.40 -4.36 -23.43
C VAL A 682 4.03 -3.30 -22.39
N ASP A 683 3.54 -3.71 -21.22
CA ASP A 683 3.20 -2.81 -20.12
C ASP A 683 4.48 -2.15 -19.56
N PRO A 684 4.56 -0.81 -19.49
CA PRO A 684 5.71 -0.13 -18.93
C PRO A 684 5.87 -0.43 -17.45
N GLN A 685 7.09 -0.68 -17.00
CA GLN A 685 7.38 -1.01 -15.61
C GLN A 685 8.11 0.15 -14.92
N THR A 686 7.68 0.49 -13.70
CA THR A 686 8.43 1.37 -12.79
C THR A 686 9.04 0.50 -11.69
N CYS A 687 10.35 0.62 -11.44
CA CYS A 687 11.12 -0.30 -10.61
C CYS A 687 10.88 -1.76 -11.03
N GLY A 688 10.95 -2.04 -12.32
CA GLY A 688 10.68 -3.36 -12.89
C GLY A 688 11.73 -4.41 -12.53
N PRO A 689 11.59 -5.64 -13.08
CA PRO A 689 12.53 -6.71 -12.83
C PRO A 689 13.86 -6.51 -13.56
N LEU A 690 14.92 -7.12 -13.01
CA LEU A 690 16.09 -7.45 -13.82
C LEU A 690 15.75 -8.63 -14.74
N LEU A 691 16.16 -8.56 -15.99
CA LEU A 691 16.09 -9.62 -16.99
C LEU A 691 17.52 -10.07 -17.30
N ILE A 692 17.80 -11.34 -17.08
CA ILE A 692 19.13 -11.92 -17.34
C ILE A 692 19.04 -13.11 -18.28
N SER A 693 20.04 -13.23 -19.17
CA SER A 693 20.27 -14.41 -20.01
C SER A 693 21.50 -15.11 -19.47
N VAL A 694 21.31 -16.33 -18.99
CA VAL A 694 22.32 -17.04 -18.24
C VAL A 694 22.43 -18.50 -18.69
N THR A 695 23.61 -19.11 -18.44
CA THR A 695 23.82 -20.54 -18.65
C THR A 695 22.89 -21.38 -17.75
N SER A 696 22.50 -22.58 -18.22
CA SER A 696 21.65 -23.49 -17.44
C SER A 696 22.19 -23.81 -16.04
N PRO A 697 23.50 -24.03 -15.80
CA PRO A 697 23.99 -24.27 -14.44
C PRO A 697 23.78 -23.09 -13.49
N LEU A 698 23.90 -21.84 -13.95
CA LEU A 698 23.61 -20.67 -13.13
C LEU A 698 22.11 -20.53 -12.90
N ALA A 699 21.29 -20.77 -13.91
CA ALA A 699 19.84 -20.76 -13.78
C ALA A 699 19.36 -21.74 -12.71
N ASP A 700 19.89 -22.99 -12.74
CA ASP A 700 19.56 -24.00 -11.75
C ASP A 700 19.97 -23.58 -10.33
N ALA A 701 21.14 -23.00 -10.16
CA ALA A 701 21.62 -22.51 -8.87
C ALA A 701 20.72 -21.39 -8.31
N LEU A 702 20.30 -20.45 -9.16
CA LEU A 702 19.41 -19.35 -8.77
C LEU A 702 17.99 -19.84 -8.43
N LEU A 703 17.45 -20.79 -9.19
CA LEU A 703 16.08 -21.29 -9.01
C LEU A 703 15.94 -22.24 -7.82
N GLN A 704 17.03 -22.97 -7.45
CA GLN A 704 17.04 -23.89 -6.30
C GLN A 704 17.30 -23.21 -4.95
N ALA A 705 17.68 -21.92 -4.94
CA ALA A 705 17.89 -21.19 -3.71
C ALA A 705 16.58 -21.07 -2.90
N GLU A 706 16.66 -21.26 -1.59
CA GLU A 706 15.51 -21.10 -0.70
C GLU A 706 14.94 -19.67 -0.80
N SER A 707 13.65 -19.56 -1.09
CA SER A 707 12.98 -18.26 -1.31
C SER A 707 13.53 -17.46 -2.49
N SER A 708 13.99 -18.12 -3.56
CA SER A 708 14.46 -17.46 -4.77
C SER A 708 13.41 -16.49 -5.34
N PRO A 709 13.77 -15.24 -5.64
CA PRO A 709 12.88 -14.32 -6.34
C PRO A 709 12.90 -14.54 -7.86
N TRP A 710 13.85 -15.33 -8.38
CA TRP A 710 14.00 -15.54 -9.81
C TRP A 710 12.95 -16.48 -10.39
N THR A 711 12.46 -16.14 -11.56
CA THR A 711 11.52 -16.96 -12.35
C THR A 711 12.09 -17.18 -13.74
N ALA A 712 12.22 -18.43 -14.17
CA ALA A 712 12.56 -18.76 -15.54
C ALA A 712 11.35 -18.52 -16.44
N ILE A 713 11.47 -17.60 -17.40
CA ILE A 713 10.38 -17.21 -18.29
C ILE A 713 10.56 -17.70 -19.72
N GLY A 714 11.71 -18.26 -20.04
CA GLY A 714 11.99 -18.72 -21.40
C GLY A 714 13.41 -19.19 -21.62
N SER A 715 13.73 -19.48 -22.88
CA SER A 715 15.04 -19.99 -23.31
C SER A 715 15.44 -19.42 -24.66
N VAL A 716 16.72 -19.47 -24.96
CA VAL A 716 17.33 -19.01 -26.21
C VAL A 716 17.81 -20.21 -27.03
N ALA A 717 17.46 -20.24 -28.29
CA ALA A 717 17.89 -21.28 -29.25
C ALA A 717 18.48 -20.69 -30.49
N LEU A 718 19.28 -21.47 -31.22
CA LEU A 718 19.69 -21.08 -32.59
C LEU A 718 18.44 -20.95 -33.46
N ALA A 719 18.40 -19.94 -34.32
CA ALA A 719 17.41 -19.90 -35.36
C ALA A 719 17.69 -21.09 -36.30
N SER A 720 16.78 -22.04 -36.40
CA SER A 720 16.87 -23.07 -37.44
C SER A 720 16.86 -22.42 -38.80
N SER A 721 17.89 -22.72 -39.62
CA SER A 721 18.02 -22.28 -40.99
C SER A 721 16.81 -22.66 -41.84
#